data_54f0f0601d445a9ed189e628fe8b84a2
#
_entry.id   54f0f0601d445a9ed189e628fe8b84a2
#
_cell.length_a   1.000
_cell.length_b   1.000
_cell.length_c   1.000
_cell.angle_alpha   90.00
_cell.angle_beta   90.00
_cell.angle_gamma   90.00
#
_symmetry.space_group_name_H-M   'P 1'
#
loop_
_entity.id
_entity.type
_entity.pdbx_description
1 polymer ?
#
loop_
_entity_poly.entity_id
_entity_poly.type
_entity_poly.pdbx_seq_one_letter_code
_entity_poly.pdbx_strand_id
1 'polypeptide(L)'
;MEYNAFESIKIGLASPDKIREWSHGEVKKPETINYRTLKPERDGLFCERIFGPTKDWECHCGKYKRIRYRGKICDRCGVEVTRAKVRRERMGHIELAAPVSHIWYFKGIPSRIGLILELSPRTLEKVLYFALYIVTDPGSVRELTKMQTLTEKEYRDLKEKYEDDFEAGMGAEAIQKLLKEIDVEQLSEELKAELETATGAKRARILKRLEVVESFRLSGNRPEWMILDVIPVIPPDIRPMVQLDGGRFATSDLNDLYRRVINRNNRLKRLLELGAPDIIVRNEKRMLQEAVDALIDNGRRGRPVTGPNNRPLKSLSDMLKGKQGRFRQNLLGKRVDYSGRSVIVVGPELKMYQCGLPKEMALELFKPFVMKRLVEDGKANNIKAARKAVERAQPMVWDALDIVIKDHPVLLNRAPTLHRLGIQAFEPVLVEGRAMKLHPLVCTAYNADFDGDQMAVHVPLSAEAQAEARFLMLAANNLLKPSDGKPVTVPTQDMVLGSYYLTLDKDGEPGEGKVFRDMDEAMMAYDQKYISLQAKIKVRRKVMFNGEEIEGLVDTTMGRMIFNAPIPQDLGYVDRSTPEGALKFEIDSLVGKKQLGQIIERCIKIHGTEETAEVLDAIKAQGYKYSTISGITVAVSDATIPPEKAQLLADAETEIDAIREEYNMGDLSEQERYQKTIETWEATTKKVGVALQASLDRYNPIYMMADSGARGSISNLNQLAGMRGNIANTSGKTIEIPIKTNYREGLSILEYFLSSRGARKGLTDTALRTADSGYLTRRLVDVSQEVIILEDDCGATDGLEVYDVVADGSRVIESLANRLVGRYLVEDYKDEQGKVLVSKDHMMNDADAQLITGRGTDRIKIRSVLNCRARNGVCKKCYGASLANGQPVQVGEAVGIIAAQSIGEPGTQLTMRT
;
A
#
# COMPACT_ATOMS: atom_id res chain seq x y z
N MET A 1 -30.14 15.76 -7.28
CA MET A 1 -29.95 14.30 -7.38
C MET A 1 -30.72 13.69 -6.24
N GLU A 2 -31.73 12.89 -6.52
CA GLU A 2 -32.33 12.05 -5.48
C GLU A 2 -31.29 10.98 -5.17
N TYR A 3 -30.65 11.08 -4.03
CA TYR A 3 -29.88 10.00 -3.47
C TYR A 3 -30.88 8.94 -3.01
N ASN A 4 -30.88 7.77 -3.64
CA ASN A 4 -31.56 6.62 -3.07
C ASN A 4 -30.84 6.30 -1.77
N ALA A 5 -31.39 6.78 -0.66
CA ALA A 5 -30.90 6.44 0.68
C ALA A 5 -31.22 4.95 0.91
N PHE A 6 -30.18 4.14 1.04
CA PHE A 6 -30.30 2.74 1.42
C PHE A 6 -29.29 2.45 2.55
N GLU A 7 -29.67 1.58 3.47
CA GLU A 7 -28.83 1.19 4.60
C GLU A 7 -27.87 0.05 4.24
N SER A 8 -28.30 -0.85 3.33
CA SER A 8 -27.51 -2.02 2.95
C SER A 8 -27.73 -2.41 1.50
N ILE A 9 -26.74 -3.16 0.96
CA ILE A 9 -26.81 -3.78 -0.37
C ILE A 9 -26.74 -5.29 -0.19
N LYS A 10 -27.72 -6.00 -0.77
CA LYS A 10 -27.76 -7.47 -0.80
C LYS A 10 -27.37 -7.97 -2.19
N ILE A 11 -26.39 -8.88 -2.25
CA ILE A 11 -26.01 -9.57 -3.48
C ILE A 11 -26.66 -10.93 -3.48
N GLY A 12 -27.39 -11.27 -4.56
CA GLY A 12 -28.07 -12.55 -4.70
C GLY A 12 -28.19 -12.99 -6.15
N LEU A 13 -28.76 -14.19 -6.38
CA LEU A 13 -29.09 -14.66 -7.72
C LEU A 13 -30.39 -13.97 -8.20
N ALA A 14 -30.41 -13.59 -9.46
CA ALA A 14 -31.60 -13.04 -10.09
C ALA A 14 -32.46 -14.18 -10.70
N SER A 15 -33.75 -14.18 -10.37
CA SER A 15 -34.72 -15.06 -11.06
C SER A 15 -34.95 -14.57 -12.50
N PRO A 16 -35.40 -15.43 -13.40
CA PRO A 16 -35.77 -15.02 -14.76
C PRO A 16 -36.86 -13.92 -14.77
N ASP A 17 -37.81 -13.99 -13.86
CA ASP A 17 -38.88 -12.99 -13.75
C ASP A 17 -38.36 -11.64 -13.26
N LYS A 18 -37.39 -11.63 -12.35
CA LYS A 18 -36.68 -10.43 -11.89
C LYS A 18 -35.91 -9.74 -13.02
N ILE A 19 -35.25 -10.53 -13.87
CA ILE A 19 -34.54 -9.99 -15.04
C ILE A 19 -35.52 -9.36 -16.03
N ARG A 20 -36.68 -9.97 -16.25
CA ARG A 20 -37.74 -9.41 -17.11
C ARG A 20 -38.33 -8.14 -16.53
N GLU A 21 -38.47 -8.07 -15.19
CA GLU A 21 -38.93 -6.87 -14.48
C GLU A 21 -37.94 -5.69 -14.67
N TRP A 22 -36.65 -5.94 -14.58
CA TRP A 22 -35.63 -4.89 -14.79
C TRP A 22 -35.54 -4.42 -16.22
N SER A 23 -35.89 -5.28 -17.17
CA SER A 23 -35.73 -5.04 -18.60
C SER A 23 -36.80 -4.13 -19.15
N HIS A 24 -36.40 -3.21 -20.02
CA HIS A 24 -37.30 -2.34 -20.75
C HIS A 24 -37.68 -2.91 -22.12
N GLY A 25 -37.22 -4.09 -22.50
CA GLY A 25 -37.52 -4.77 -23.74
C GLY A 25 -36.54 -5.86 -24.14
N GLU A 26 -36.97 -6.71 -25.03
CA GLU A 26 -36.14 -7.80 -25.60
C GLU A 26 -35.27 -7.31 -26.76
N VAL A 27 -33.99 -7.65 -26.72
CA VAL A 27 -33.03 -7.41 -27.79
C VAL A 27 -33.08 -8.60 -28.76
N LYS A 28 -33.65 -8.40 -29.95
CA LYS A 28 -33.85 -9.48 -30.94
C LYS A 28 -32.77 -9.51 -32.03
N LYS A 29 -32.19 -8.36 -32.34
CA LYS A 29 -31.26 -8.23 -33.47
C LYS A 29 -29.83 -7.99 -32.98
N PRO A 30 -28.83 -8.57 -33.70
CA PRO A 30 -27.42 -8.38 -33.36
C PRO A 30 -26.85 -7.05 -33.83
N GLU A 31 -27.59 -6.29 -34.68
CA GLU A 31 -27.13 -5.01 -35.19
C GLU A 31 -26.99 -3.98 -34.08
N THR A 32 -25.99 -3.10 -34.26
CA THR A 32 -25.68 -2.02 -33.28
C THR A 32 -26.19 -0.67 -33.78
N ILE A 33 -25.53 -0.11 -34.76
CA ILE A 33 -25.84 1.16 -35.37
C ILE A 33 -25.85 1.01 -36.91
N ASN A 34 -26.60 1.88 -37.56
CA ASN A 34 -26.54 2.00 -39.02
C ASN A 34 -25.33 2.85 -39.38
N TYR A 35 -24.36 2.29 -40.10
CA TYR A 35 -23.13 2.98 -40.44
C TYR A 35 -23.30 4.19 -41.39
N ARG A 36 -24.42 4.24 -42.12
CA ARG A 36 -24.73 5.37 -43.03
C ARG A 36 -25.36 6.54 -42.27
N THR A 37 -26.32 6.24 -41.38
CA THR A 37 -27.11 7.26 -40.67
C THR A 37 -26.58 7.55 -39.26
N LEU A 38 -25.65 6.73 -38.74
CA LEU A 38 -25.10 6.76 -37.39
C LEU A 38 -26.17 6.65 -36.29
N LYS A 39 -27.38 6.19 -36.64
CA LYS A 39 -28.50 5.99 -35.71
C LYS A 39 -28.55 4.54 -35.24
N PRO A 40 -28.96 4.30 -34.00
CA PRO A 40 -29.18 2.96 -33.48
C PRO A 40 -30.25 2.20 -34.27
N GLU A 41 -30.00 0.93 -34.57
CA GLU A 41 -30.98 0.06 -35.22
C GLU A 41 -32.10 -0.34 -34.23
N ARG A 42 -33.29 -0.54 -34.78
CA ARG A 42 -34.45 -0.95 -33.98
C ARG A 42 -34.32 -2.40 -33.51
N ASP A 43 -34.63 -2.64 -32.24
CA ASP A 43 -34.52 -3.94 -31.56
C ASP A 43 -33.09 -4.52 -31.51
N GLY A 44 -32.10 -3.69 -31.77
CA GLY A 44 -30.67 -4.02 -31.69
C GLY A 44 -30.08 -3.71 -30.32
N LEU A 45 -28.77 -3.91 -30.21
CA LEU A 45 -28.03 -3.70 -28.95
C LEU A 45 -27.99 -2.23 -28.46
N PHE A 46 -28.27 -1.27 -29.32
CA PHE A 46 -28.31 0.17 -29.01
C PHE A 46 -29.69 0.79 -29.20
N CYS A 47 -30.75 -0.01 -29.32
CA CYS A 47 -32.10 0.45 -29.61
C CYS A 47 -32.57 1.57 -28.68
N GLU A 48 -33.01 2.67 -29.22
CA GLU A 48 -33.54 3.80 -28.47
C GLU A 48 -34.87 3.50 -27.77
N ARG A 49 -35.66 2.57 -28.35
CA ARG A 49 -36.93 2.15 -27.75
C ARG A 49 -36.73 1.40 -26.42
N ILE A 50 -35.69 0.56 -26.37
CA ILE A 50 -35.37 -0.27 -25.20
C ILE A 50 -34.56 0.53 -24.18
N PHE A 51 -33.51 1.20 -24.62
CA PHE A 51 -32.51 1.81 -23.75
C PHE A 51 -32.69 3.33 -23.56
N GLY A 52 -33.54 3.97 -24.32
CA GLY A 52 -33.77 5.40 -24.27
C GLY A 52 -33.14 6.21 -25.39
N PRO A 53 -33.47 7.50 -25.49
CA PRO A 53 -33.03 8.37 -26.59
C PRO A 53 -31.54 8.70 -26.50
N THR A 54 -30.90 8.94 -27.64
CA THR A 54 -29.49 9.36 -27.74
C THR A 54 -29.27 10.84 -27.43
N LYS A 55 -30.29 11.65 -27.66
CA LYS A 55 -30.30 13.10 -27.35
C LYS A 55 -31.35 13.42 -26.30
N ASP A 56 -31.06 14.40 -25.45
CA ASP A 56 -32.00 14.83 -24.41
C ASP A 56 -33.28 15.35 -25.04
N TRP A 57 -34.40 14.84 -24.54
CA TRP A 57 -35.74 15.30 -24.89
C TRP A 57 -36.08 15.22 -26.38
N GLU A 58 -35.48 14.28 -27.12
CA GLU A 58 -35.70 14.06 -28.54
C GLU A 58 -36.01 12.58 -28.82
N CYS A 59 -37.11 12.30 -29.55
CA CYS A 59 -37.37 10.94 -30.01
C CYS A 59 -36.56 10.58 -31.27
N HIS A 60 -36.46 9.29 -31.61
CA HIS A 60 -35.65 8.81 -32.75
C HIS A 60 -36.07 9.44 -34.08
N CYS A 61 -37.36 9.57 -34.35
CA CYS A 61 -37.89 10.15 -35.60
C CYS A 61 -37.91 11.69 -35.65
N GLY A 62 -37.60 12.36 -34.52
CA GLY A 62 -37.56 13.81 -34.41
C GLY A 62 -38.92 14.51 -34.33
N LYS A 63 -40.04 13.77 -34.19
CA LYS A 63 -41.39 14.35 -34.06
C LYS A 63 -41.52 15.15 -32.75
N TYR A 64 -40.95 14.71 -31.69
CA TYR A 64 -40.94 15.36 -30.37
C TYR A 64 -39.54 15.75 -29.98
N LYS A 65 -39.23 17.06 -29.79
CA LYS A 65 -37.89 17.59 -29.56
C LYS A 65 -37.75 18.53 -28.38
N ARG A 66 -38.73 18.66 -27.51
CA ARG A 66 -38.67 19.63 -26.41
C ARG A 66 -39.08 19.01 -25.09
N ILE A 67 -38.62 19.60 -23.98
CA ILE A 67 -38.91 19.20 -22.60
C ILE A 67 -40.41 19.16 -22.27
N ARG A 68 -41.24 19.95 -22.97
CA ARG A 68 -42.72 19.93 -22.80
C ARG A 68 -43.35 18.56 -23.08
N TYR A 69 -42.65 17.70 -23.83
CA TYR A 69 -43.14 16.35 -24.13
C TYR A 69 -42.53 15.28 -23.22
N ARG A 70 -41.96 15.66 -22.06
CA ARG A 70 -41.38 14.76 -21.08
C ARG A 70 -42.29 13.57 -20.76
N GLY A 71 -41.76 12.34 -20.81
CA GLY A 71 -42.46 11.11 -20.51
C GLY A 71 -43.43 10.62 -21.60
N LYS A 72 -43.58 11.36 -22.72
CA LYS A 72 -44.43 10.94 -23.82
C LYS A 72 -43.73 9.91 -24.69
N ILE A 73 -44.43 8.80 -24.96
CA ILE A 73 -43.95 7.78 -25.91
C ILE A 73 -44.39 8.21 -27.30
N CYS A 74 -43.43 8.23 -28.26
CA CYS A 74 -43.71 8.62 -29.64
C CYS A 74 -44.51 7.54 -30.36
N ASP A 75 -45.63 7.92 -30.94
CA ASP A 75 -46.55 7.03 -31.63
C ASP A 75 -45.91 6.40 -32.88
N ARG A 76 -44.92 7.10 -33.49
CA ARG A 76 -44.26 6.67 -34.70
C ARG A 76 -43.04 5.75 -34.47
N CYS A 77 -42.18 6.09 -33.54
CA CYS A 77 -40.93 5.35 -33.27
C CYS A 77 -40.94 4.58 -31.98
N GLY A 78 -41.94 4.82 -31.10
CA GLY A 78 -42.02 4.13 -29.80
C GLY A 78 -40.98 4.53 -28.74
N VAL A 79 -40.20 5.58 -29.01
CA VAL A 79 -39.17 6.06 -28.09
C VAL A 79 -39.78 7.03 -27.09
N GLU A 80 -39.49 6.85 -25.82
CA GLU A 80 -39.90 7.75 -24.76
C GLU A 80 -39.04 9.02 -24.76
N VAL A 81 -39.68 10.19 -24.61
CA VAL A 81 -38.99 11.49 -24.55
C VAL A 81 -38.46 11.71 -23.14
N THR A 82 -37.19 11.38 -22.91
CA THR A 82 -36.50 11.51 -21.62
C THR A 82 -35.06 12.04 -21.80
N ARG A 83 -34.33 12.17 -20.71
CA ARG A 83 -32.93 12.54 -20.78
C ARG A 83 -32.09 11.36 -21.35
N ALA A 84 -31.06 11.67 -22.11
CA ALA A 84 -30.13 10.67 -22.65
C ALA A 84 -29.41 9.87 -21.55
N LYS A 85 -29.33 10.41 -20.31
CA LYS A 85 -28.71 9.75 -19.16
C LYS A 85 -29.33 8.37 -18.86
N VAL A 86 -30.61 8.15 -19.21
CA VAL A 86 -31.27 6.85 -18.98
C VAL A 86 -30.62 5.71 -19.79
N ARG A 87 -29.88 5.99 -20.85
CA ARG A 87 -29.08 4.98 -21.57
C ARG A 87 -27.95 4.36 -20.74
N ARG A 88 -27.61 4.96 -19.61
CA ARG A 88 -26.66 4.42 -18.63
C ARG A 88 -27.35 3.52 -17.58
N GLU A 89 -28.66 3.63 -17.42
CA GLU A 89 -29.42 3.01 -16.35
C GLU A 89 -30.32 1.87 -16.83
N ARG A 90 -30.90 1.99 -18.03
CA ARG A 90 -31.87 1.02 -18.54
C ARG A 90 -31.19 -0.25 -19.04
N MET A 91 -31.72 -1.39 -18.59
CA MET A 91 -31.32 -2.73 -19.02
C MET A 91 -32.31 -3.30 -20.04
N GLY A 92 -31.82 -4.16 -20.88
CA GLY A 92 -32.61 -5.02 -21.76
C GLY A 92 -32.42 -6.49 -21.37
N HIS A 93 -33.04 -7.40 -22.13
CA HIS A 93 -32.86 -8.84 -21.95
C HIS A 93 -32.84 -9.58 -23.28
N ILE A 94 -32.34 -10.80 -23.24
CA ILE A 94 -32.36 -11.74 -24.37
C ILE A 94 -33.07 -13.01 -23.88
N GLU A 95 -34.19 -13.35 -24.50
CA GLU A 95 -34.88 -14.64 -24.25
C GLU A 95 -34.12 -15.77 -24.96
N LEU A 96 -33.59 -16.71 -24.19
CA LEU A 96 -32.90 -17.86 -24.75
C LEU A 96 -33.85 -18.91 -25.26
N ALA A 97 -33.53 -19.52 -26.41
CA ALA A 97 -34.29 -20.62 -27.00
C ALA A 97 -34.12 -21.94 -26.23
N ALA A 98 -33.04 -22.08 -25.48
CA ALA A 98 -32.77 -23.21 -24.59
C ALA A 98 -32.08 -22.70 -23.32
N PRO A 99 -32.35 -23.30 -22.14
CA PRO A 99 -31.65 -22.97 -20.91
C PRO A 99 -30.13 -23.17 -21.03
N VAL A 100 -29.37 -22.31 -20.36
CA VAL A 100 -27.90 -22.32 -20.38
C VAL A 100 -27.38 -22.27 -18.94
N SER A 101 -26.40 -23.09 -18.63
CA SER A 101 -25.77 -23.11 -17.30
C SER A 101 -24.86 -21.90 -17.10
N HIS A 102 -24.91 -21.31 -15.92
CA HIS A 102 -24.00 -20.22 -15.54
C HIS A 102 -22.61 -20.79 -15.21
N ILE A 103 -21.58 -20.34 -15.94
CA ILE A 103 -20.23 -20.92 -15.84
C ILE A 103 -19.59 -20.75 -14.46
N TRP A 104 -19.91 -19.71 -13.70
CA TRP A 104 -19.37 -19.51 -12.35
C TRP A 104 -19.76 -20.63 -11.39
N TYR A 105 -21.00 -21.12 -11.48
CA TYR A 105 -21.53 -22.16 -10.60
C TYR A 105 -21.19 -23.56 -11.07
N PHE A 106 -20.85 -23.69 -12.35
CA PHE A 106 -20.40 -24.94 -12.95
C PHE A 106 -18.88 -25.14 -12.79
N LYS A 107 -18.05 -24.20 -13.27
CA LYS A 107 -16.57 -24.28 -13.26
C LYS A 107 -15.92 -23.66 -12.04
N GLY A 108 -16.66 -23.36 -11.00
CA GLY A 108 -16.09 -22.98 -9.70
C GLY A 108 -15.30 -24.12 -9.04
N ILE A 109 -14.43 -23.82 -8.12
CA ILE A 109 -13.74 -24.79 -7.29
C ILE A 109 -14.13 -24.52 -5.82
N PRO A 110 -15.00 -25.37 -5.22
CA PRO A 110 -15.73 -26.48 -5.81
C PRO A 110 -16.92 -26.06 -6.68
N SER A 111 -17.35 -26.93 -7.63
CA SER A 111 -18.56 -26.70 -8.43
C SER A 111 -19.82 -26.68 -7.55
N ARG A 112 -20.56 -25.56 -7.56
CA ARG A 112 -21.77 -25.42 -6.74
C ARG A 112 -22.89 -26.35 -7.22
N ILE A 113 -23.11 -26.41 -8.53
CA ILE A 113 -24.10 -27.33 -9.13
C ILE A 113 -23.70 -28.78 -8.87
N GLY A 114 -22.41 -29.12 -9.01
CA GLY A 114 -21.92 -30.48 -8.74
C GLY A 114 -22.06 -30.92 -7.29
N LEU A 115 -21.91 -30.00 -6.32
CA LEU A 115 -22.10 -30.29 -4.89
C LEU A 115 -23.58 -30.55 -4.54
N ILE A 116 -24.48 -29.74 -5.10
CA ILE A 116 -25.93 -29.93 -4.84
C ILE A 116 -26.43 -31.25 -5.43
N LEU A 117 -26.04 -31.55 -6.68
CA LEU A 117 -26.48 -32.79 -7.38
C LEU A 117 -25.60 -34.04 -7.12
N GLU A 118 -24.56 -33.93 -6.30
CA GLU A 118 -23.56 -34.97 -6.06
C GLU A 118 -22.87 -35.51 -7.33
N LEU A 119 -22.82 -34.69 -8.39
CA LEU A 119 -22.19 -35.07 -9.65
C LEU A 119 -20.72 -34.64 -9.66
N SER A 120 -19.86 -35.48 -10.23
CA SER A 120 -18.48 -35.12 -10.44
C SER A 120 -18.39 -33.96 -11.47
N PRO A 121 -17.45 -33.03 -11.31
CA PRO A 121 -17.30 -31.91 -12.27
C PRO A 121 -17.08 -32.39 -13.73
N ARG A 122 -16.41 -33.53 -13.90
CA ARG A 122 -16.19 -34.14 -15.22
C ARG A 122 -17.47 -34.70 -15.84
N THR A 123 -18.27 -35.36 -15.04
CA THR A 123 -19.57 -35.92 -15.47
C THR A 123 -20.53 -34.78 -15.81
N LEU A 124 -20.65 -33.78 -14.95
CA LEU A 124 -21.48 -32.60 -15.16
C LEU A 124 -21.07 -31.85 -16.44
N GLU A 125 -19.78 -31.71 -16.71
CA GLU A 125 -19.28 -31.11 -17.98
C GLU A 125 -19.75 -31.88 -19.19
N LYS A 126 -19.65 -33.19 -19.19
CA LYS A 126 -20.09 -34.03 -20.31
C LYS A 126 -21.60 -33.93 -20.55
N VAL A 127 -22.41 -33.82 -19.50
CA VAL A 127 -23.86 -33.61 -19.63
C VAL A 127 -24.19 -32.24 -20.17
N LEU A 128 -23.63 -31.18 -19.60
CA LEU A 128 -23.91 -29.78 -20.01
C LEU A 128 -23.50 -29.49 -21.45
N TYR A 129 -22.44 -30.13 -21.95
CA TYR A 129 -21.94 -29.96 -23.33
C TYR A 129 -22.38 -31.07 -24.29
N PHE A 130 -23.50 -31.74 -24.00
CA PHE A 130 -24.19 -32.70 -24.89
C PHE A 130 -23.35 -33.91 -25.28
N ALA A 131 -22.52 -34.45 -24.38
CA ALA A 131 -21.75 -35.66 -24.59
C ALA A 131 -22.36 -36.89 -23.93
N LEU A 132 -23.13 -36.73 -22.84
CA LEU A 132 -23.82 -37.82 -22.12
C LEU A 132 -25.25 -37.40 -21.80
N TYR A 133 -26.12 -38.41 -21.72
CA TYR A 133 -27.47 -38.27 -21.17
C TYR A 133 -27.44 -38.42 -19.65
N ILE A 134 -28.37 -37.77 -18.97
CA ILE A 134 -28.64 -37.93 -17.54
C ILE A 134 -30.12 -38.33 -17.35
N VAL A 135 -30.36 -39.33 -16.51
CA VAL A 135 -31.70 -39.74 -16.17
C VAL A 135 -32.33 -38.74 -15.24
N THR A 136 -33.41 -38.09 -15.68
CA THR A 136 -34.17 -37.13 -14.86
C THR A 136 -35.24 -37.82 -14.06
N ASP A 137 -35.97 -38.80 -14.65
CA ASP A 137 -36.94 -39.63 -13.99
C ASP A 137 -36.75 -41.10 -14.41
N PRO A 138 -36.44 -42.02 -13.49
CA PRO A 138 -36.28 -43.44 -13.83
C PRO A 138 -37.61 -44.15 -14.09
N GLY A 139 -38.78 -43.55 -13.79
CA GLY A 139 -40.07 -44.12 -13.99
C GLY A 139 -40.25 -45.52 -13.35
N SER A 140 -40.75 -46.47 -14.11
CA SER A 140 -40.98 -47.86 -13.66
C SER A 140 -39.74 -48.78 -13.81
N VAL A 141 -38.65 -48.30 -14.40
CA VAL A 141 -37.48 -49.12 -14.77
C VAL A 141 -36.52 -49.34 -13.59
N ARG A 142 -36.48 -50.57 -13.05
CA ARG A 142 -35.63 -50.93 -11.88
C ARG A 142 -34.12 -50.89 -12.15
N GLU A 143 -33.71 -50.96 -13.42
CA GLU A 143 -32.29 -50.96 -13.83
C GLU A 143 -31.70 -49.52 -13.82
N LEU A 144 -32.51 -48.49 -13.75
CA LEU A 144 -32.10 -47.08 -13.78
C LEU A 144 -32.23 -46.43 -12.42
N THR A 145 -31.24 -45.61 -12.09
CA THR A 145 -31.26 -44.76 -10.90
C THR A 145 -31.32 -43.29 -11.32
N LYS A 146 -31.98 -42.45 -10.52
CA LYS A 146 -32.00 -40.99 -10.74
C LYS A 146 -30.60 -40.46 -10.76
N MET A 147 -30.33 -39.50 -11.67
CA MET A 147 -29.00 -38.88 -11.91
C MET A 147 -27.94 -39.84 -12.50
N GLN A 148 -28.31 -41.04 -12.93
CA GLN A 148 -27.41 -41.93 -13.68
C GLN A 148 -27.09 -41.34 -15.05
N THR A 149 -25.83 -41.45 -15.46
CA THR A 149 -25.40 -40.99 -16.78
C THR A 149 -25.35 -42.12 -17.77
N LEU A 150 -25.86 -41.90 -18.97
CA LEU A 150 -25.94 -42.86 -20.04
C LEU A 150 -25.17 -42.37 -21.25
N THR A 151 -24.50 -43.27 -21.96
CA THR A 151 -23.95 -42.99 -23.27
C THR A 151 -25.07 -42.99 -24.35
N GLU A 152 -24.82 -42.40 -25.52
CA GLU A 152 -25.82 -42.37 -26.59
C GLU A 152 -26.26 -43.79 -27.01
N LYS A 153 -25.36 -44.76 -26.98
CA LYS A 153 -25.65 -46.14 -27.28
C LYS A 153 -26.59 -46.78 -26.25
N GLU A 154 -26.22 -46.66 -24.99
CA GLU A 154 -27.02 -47.15 -23.87
C GLU A 154 -28.43 -46.52 -23.84
N TYR A 155 -28.51 -45.23 -24.14
CA TYR A 155 -29.79 -44.52 -24.20
C TYR A 155 -30.68 -45.06 -25.30
N ARG A 156 -30.15 -45.35 -26.48
CA ARG A 156 -30.91 -45.93 -27.60
C ARG A 156 -31.38 -47.36 -27.26
N ASP A 157 -30.46 -48.17 -26.74
CA ASP A 157 -30.75 -49.54 -26.35
C ASP A 157 -31.87 -49.63 -25.27
N LEU A 158 -31.81 -48.70 -24.29
CA LEU A 158 -32.84 -48.59 -23.25
C LEU A 158 -34.16 -48.04 -23.77
N LYS A 159 -34.13 -47.08 -24.71
CA LYS A 159 -35.33 -46.52 -25.34
C LYS A 159 -36.05 -47.54 -26.23
N GLU A 160 -35.31 -48.39 -26.90
CA GLU A 160 -35.89 -49.56 -27.67
C GLU A 160 -36.51 -50.59 -26.72
N LYS A 161 -35.97 -50.76 -25.50
CA LYS A 161 -36.42 -51.75 -24.53
C LYS A 161 -37.61 -51.31 -23.70
N TYR A 162 -37.68 -50.06 -23.33
CA TYR A 162 -38.64 -49.50 -22.34
C TYR A 162 -39.52 -48.34 -22.88
N GLU A 163 -39.35 -47.97 -24.16
CA GLU A 163 -40.08 -46.89 -24.85
C GLU A 163 -40.05 -45.55 -24.05
N ASP A 164 -41.21 -45.08 -23.56
CA ASP A 164 -41.38 -43.84 -22.85
C ASP A 164 -41.50 -43.98 -21.31
N ASP A 165 -41.14 -45.14 -20.75
CA ASP A 165 -41.26 -45.41 -19.31
C ASP A 165 -40.25 -44.71 -18.44
N PHE A 166 -39.24 -44.04 -19.03
CA PHE A 166 -38.25 -43.22 -18.33
C PHE A 166 -37.93 -41.93 -19.07
N GLU A 167 -37.55 -40.90 -18.32
CA GLU A 167 -37.07 -39.64 -18.91
C GLU A 167 -35.56 -39.49 -18.72
N ALA A 168 -34.85 -39.22 -19.82
CA ALA A 168 -33.46 -38.82 -19.79
C ALA A 168 -33.23 -37.64 -20.76
N GLY A 169 -32.40 -36.72 -20.38
CA GLY A 169 -32.12 -35.51 -21.16
C GLY A 169 -30.65 -35.19 -21.23
N MET A 170 -30.32 -34.24 -22.07
CA MET A 170 -28.98 -33.64 -22.21
C MET A 170 -28.99 -32.16 -21.94
N GLY A 171 -27.82 -31.61 -21.57
CA GLY A 171 -27.60 -30.17 -21.45
C GLY A 171 -28.19 -29.53 -20.17
N ALA A 172 -28.21 -28.21 -20.17
CA ALA A 172 -28.67 -27.44 -19.02
C ALA A 172 -30.16 -27.63 -18.69
N GLU A 173 -30.97 -27.98 -19.68
CA GLU A 173 -32.40 -28.26 -19.50
C GLU A 173 -32.66 -29.44 -18.55
N ALA A 174 -31.95 -30.55 -18.71
CA ALA A 174 -32.02 -31.71 -17.82
C ALA A 174 -31.55 -31.36 -16.40
N ILE A 175 -30.47 -30.62 -16.28
CA ILE A 175 -29.95 -30.15 -14.99
C ILE A 175 -30.94 -29.21 -14.31
N GLN A 176 -31.61 -28.33 -15.07
CA GLN A 176 -32.64 -27.42 -14.54
C GLN A 176 -33.84 -28.22 -13.95
N LYS A 177 -34.30 -29.27 -14.66
CA LYS A 177 -35.35 -30.13 -14.14
C LYS A 177 -34.98 -30.76 -12.82
N LEU A 178 -33.78 -31.33 -12.73
CA LEU A 178 -33.24 -31.93 -11.50
C LEU A 178 -33.12 -30.93 -10.35
N LEU A 179 -32.68 -29.69 -10.62
CA LEU A 179 -32.54 -28.62 -9.61
C LEU A 179 -33.90 -28.11 -9.11
N LYS A 180 -34.95 -28.10 -9.97
CA LYS A 180 -36.31 -27.69 -9.59
C LYS A 180 -36.97 -28.63 -8.60
N GLU A 181 -36.59 -29.94 -8.66
CA GLU A 181 -37.15 -30.95 -7.81
C GLU A 181 -36.52 -31.02 -6.41
N ILE A 182 -35.42 -30.33 -6.19
CA ILE A 182 -34.69 -30.31 -4.91
C ILE A 182 -35.36 -29.33 -3.94
N ASP A 183 -35.86 -29.83 -2.83
CA ASP A 183 -36.19 -29.04 -1.66
C ASP A 183 -34.96 -28.82 -0.80
N VAL A 184 -34.56 -27.52 -0.69
CA VAL A 184 -33.35 -27.12 0.03
C VAL A 184 -33.46 -27.32 1.54
N GLU A 185 -34.69 -27.18 2.10
CA GLU A 185 -34.93 -27.36 3.53
C GLU A 185 -34.80 -28.82 3.92
N GLN A 186 -35.49 -29.70 3.19
CA GLN A 186 -35.44 -31.16 3.41
C GLN A 186 -33.98 -31.68 3.23
N LEU A 187 -33.30 -31.26 2.18
CA LEU A 187 -31.91 -31.66 1.92
C LEU A 187 -30.94 -31.19 3.03
N SER A 188 -31.19 -30.02 3.62
CA SER A 188 -30.41 -29.51 4.76
C SER A 188 -30.57 -30.39 5.99
N GLU A 189 -31.80 -30.86 6.29
CA GLU A 189 -32.10 -31.75 7.43
C GLU A 189 -31.48 -33.14 7.23
N GLU A 190 -31.59 -33.70 6.04
CA GLU A 190 -30.99 -34.99 5.68
C GLU A 190 -29.47 -34.94 5.85
N LEU A 191 -28.80 -33.89 5.34
CA LEU A 191 -27.35 -33.74 5.47
C LEU A 191 -26.89 -33.52 6.91
N LYS A 192 -27.67 -32.86 7.74
CA LYS A 192 -27.40 -32.71 9.18
C LYS A 192 -27.49 -34.06 9.92
N ALA A 193 -28.49 -34.87 9.60
CA ALA A 193 -28.63 -36.22 10.16
C ALA A 193 -27.50 -37.15 9.72
N GLU A 194 -27.11 -37.10 8.44
CA GLU A 194 -25.94 -37.84 7.96
C GLU A 194 -24.62 -37.39 8.59
N LEU A 195 -24.47 -36.12 8.93
CA LEU A 195 -23.24 -35.55 9.53
C LEU A 195 -22.97 -36.16 10.92
N GLU A 196 -24.01 -36.46 11.68
CA GLU A 196 -23.88 -37.06 13.02
C GLU A 196 -23.27 -38.48 12.97
N THR A 197 -23.56 -39.23 11.91
CA THR A 197 -23.09 -40.63 11.73
C THR A 197 -21.80 -40.73 10.92
N ALA A 198 -21.42 -39.66 10.17
CA ALA A 198 -20.30 -39.69 9.24
C ALA A 198 -18.96 -39.41 9.92
N THR A 199 -17.90 -40.12 9.50
CA THR A 199 -16.52 -39.93 9.97
C THR A 199 -15.53 -39.75 8.83
N GLY A 200 -14.37 -39.18 9.11
CA GLY A 200 -13.26 -39.07 8.16
C GLY A 200 -13.58 -38.26 6.89
N ALA A 201 -13.17 -38.77 5.74
CA ALA A 201 -13.34 -38.12 4.43
C ALA A 201 -14.80 -37.90 4.01
N LYS A 202 -15.71 -38.83 4.43
CA LYS A 202 -17.13 -38.69 4.16
C LYS A 202 -17.70 -37.46 4.88
N ARG A 203 -17.35 -37.27 6.14
CA ARG A 203 -17.74 -36.08 6.93
C ARG A 203 -17.30 -34.79 6.28
N ALA A 204 -16.04 -34.70 5.81
CA ALA A 204 -15.52 -33.51 5.13
C ALA A 204 -16.29 -33.16 3.83
N ARG A 205 -16.73 -34.20 3.09
CA ARG A 205 -17.52 -34.02 1.87
C ARG A 205 -18.93 -33.53 2.18
N ILE A 206 -19.58 -34.10 3.20
CA ILE A 206 -20.91 -33.68 3.66
C ILE A 206 -20.87 -32.25 4.17
N LEU A 207 -19.86 -31.85 4.93
CA LEU A 207 -19.69 -30.46 5.41
C LEU A 207 -19.63 -29.47 4.26
N LYS A 208 -18.85 -29.76 3.22
CA LYS A 208 -18.77 -28.87 2.04
C LYS A 208 -20.10 -28.76 1.29
N ARG A 209 -20.84 -29.85 1.21
CA ARG A 209 -22.17 -29.89 0.59
C ARG A 209 -23.18 -29.10 1.43
N LEU A 210 -23.20 -29.35 2.73
CA LEU A 210 -24.07 -28.66 3.68
C LEU A 210 -23.82 -27.16 3.69
N GLU A 211 -22.57 -26.70 3.60
CA GLU A 211 -22.23 -25.27 3.51
C GLU A 211 -22.93 -24.59 2.32
N VAL A 212 -22.93 -25.22 1.15
CA VAL A 212 -23.60 -24.69 -0.04
C VAL A 212 -25.12 -24.71 0.12
N VAL A 213 -25.69 -25.79 0.63
CA VAL A 213 -27.14 -25.94 0.84
C VAL A 213 -27.65 -24.94 1.87
N GLU A 214 -26.95 -24.76 2.99
CA GLU A 214 -27.27 -23.75 4.00
C GLU A 214 -27.16 -22.32 3.44
N SER A 215 -26.18 -22.05 2.58
CA SER A 215 -26.07 -20.74 1.91
C SER A 215 -27.30 -20.44 1.04
N PHE A 216 -27.83 -21.43 0.33
CA PHE A 216 -29.09 -21.29 -0.42
C PHE A 216 -30.29 -21.12 0.50
N ARG A 217 -30.40 -21.91 1.57
CA ARG A 217 -31.49 -21.81 2.54
C ARG A 217 -31.56 -20.46 3.22
N LEU A 218 -30.43 -19.96 3.73
CA LEU A 218 -30.36 -18.67 4.45
C LEU A 218 -30.54 -17.46 3.54
N SER A 219 -30.08 -17.52 2.30
CA SER A 219 -30.21 -16.40 1.34
C SER A 219 -31.59 -16.31 0.68
N GLY A 220 -32.38 -17.39 0.71
CA GLY A 220 -33.65 -17.49 0.00
C GLY A 220 -33.52 -17.60 -1.53
N ASN A 221 -32.30 -17.89 -2.04
CA ASN A 221 -32.10 -18.17 -3.45
C ASN A 221 -32.53 -19.60 -3.78
N ARG A 222 -33.05 -19.78 -5.00
CA ARG A 222 -33.39 -21.12 -5.51
C ARG A 222 -32.24 -21.71 -6.34
N PRO A 223 -31.94 -23.00 -6.19
CA PRO A 223 -30.88 -23.65 -6.98
C PRO A 223 -31.08 -23.58 -8.49
N GLU A 224 -32.36 -23.61 -8.95
CA GLU A 224 -32.71 -23.52 -10.37
C GLU A 224 -32.25 -22.22 -11.04
N TRP A 225 -32.06 -21.13 -10.29
CA TRP A 225 -31.58 -19.86 -10.81
C TRP A 225 -30.10 -19.88 -11.25
N MET A 226 -29.38 -20.93 -10.96
CA MET A 226 -28.03 -21.15 -11.52
C MET A 226 -28.05 -21.53 -13.01
N ILE A 227 -29.23 -21.89 -13.53
CA ILE A 227 -29.48 -22.09 -14.97
C ILE A 227 -30.22 -20.88 -15.50
N LEU A 228 -29.70 -20.33 -16.58
CA LEU A 228 -30.20 -19.08 -17.19
C LEU A 228 -31.20 -19.38 -18.30
N ASP A 229 -32.42 -18.88 -18.16
CA ASP A 229 -33.43 -18.83 -19.23
C ASP A 229 -33.42 -17.49 -19.96
N VAL A 230 -33.01 -16.44 -19.27
CA VAL A 230 -32.95 -15.07 -19.77
C VAL A 230 -31.60 -14.45 -19.43
N ILE A 231 -30.97 -13.79 -20.38
CA ILE A 231 -29.73 -13.06 -20.18
C ILE A 231 -30.01 -11.57 -20.11
N PRO A 232 -29.57 -10.87 -19.03
CA PRO A 232 -29.66 -9.42 -18.98
C PRO A 232 -28.66 -8.77 -19.93
N VAL A 233 -29.10 -7.69 -20.60
CA VAL A 233 -28.23 -6.86 -21.45
C VAL A 233 -27.95 -5.57 -20.71
N ILE A 234 -26.68 -5.30 -20.45
CA ILE A 234 -26.26 -4.09 -19.73
C ILE A 234 -26.53 -2.83 -20.57
N PRO A 235 -26.69 -1.65 -19.93
CA PRO A 235 -26.94 -0.40 -20.65
C PRO A 235 -25.87 -0.07 -21.71
N PRO A 236 -26.23 0.58 -22.82
CA PRO A 236 -25.32 0.90 -23.92
C PRO A 236 -24.13 1.77 -23.52
N ASP A 237 -24.32 2.71 -22.60
CA ASP A 237 -23.26 3.62 -22.18
C ASP A 237 -22.16 2.93 -21.35
N ILE A 238 -22.41 1.75 -20.80
CA ILE A 238 -21.41 0.91 -20.12
C ILE A 238 -20.58 0.10 -21.11
N ARG A 239 -21.11 -0.10 -22.35
CA ARG A 239 -20.44 -0.79 -23.46
C ARG A 239 -20.43 0.10 -24.73
N PRO A 240 -19.76 1.25 -24.65
CA PRO A 240 -19.88 2.27 -25.68
C PRO A 240 -19.30 1.85 -27.03
N MET A 241 -19.84 2.44 -28.09
CA MET A 241 -19.32 2.39 -29.44
C MET A 241 -19.04 3.83 -29.89
N VAL A 242 -17.77 4.17 -30.10
CA VAL A 242 -17.32 5.53 -30.39
C VAL A 242 -16.73 5.59 -31.80
N GLN A 243 -17.10 6.63 -32.53
CA GLN A 243 -16.52 6.91 -33.84
C GLN A 243 -15.16 7.59 -33.66
N LEU A 244 -14.13 7.04 -34.28
CA LEU A 244 -12.79 7.60 -34.38
C LEU A 244 -12.63 8.47 -35.61
N ASP A 245 -11.60 9.29 -35.63
CA ASP A 245 -11.21 10.05 -36.79
C ASP A 245 -10.94 9.10 -37.97
N GLY A 246 -11.42 9.48 -39.16
CA GLY A 246 -11.36 8.63 -40.37
C GLY A 246 -12.53 7.64 -40.53
N GLY A 247 -13.64 7.82 -39.77
CA GLY A 247 -14.88 7.04 -39.98
C GLY A 247 -14.87 5.62 -39.43
N ARG A 248 -13.81 5.22 -38.70
CA ARG A 248 -13.73 3.91 -38.06
C ARG A 248 -14.41 3.98 -36.69
N PHE A 249 -14.94 2.83 -36.22
CA PHE A 249 -15.58 2.72 -34.92
C PHE A 249 -14.72 1.89 -33.94
N ALA A 250 -14.55 2.40 -32.73
CA ALA A 250 -14.06 1.64 -31.62
C ALA A 250 -15.27 1.15 -30.82
N THR A 251 -15.34 -0.14 -30.56
CA THR A 251 -16.42 -0.76 -29.79
C THR A 251 -15.89 -1.54 -28.60
N SER A 252 -16.70 -1.64 -27.55
CA SER A 252 -16.40 -2.53 -26.44
C SER A 252 -16.48 -4.00 -26.87
N ASP A 253 -15.59 -4.83 -26.35
CA ASP A 253 -15.57 -6.28 -26.63
C ASP A 253 -16.90 -6.97 -26.22
N LEU A 254 -17.62 -6.42 -25.23
CA LEU A 254 -18.93 -6.92 -24.82
C LEU A 254 -19.96 -6.89 -25.94
N ASN A 255 -19.94 -5.88 -26.79
CA ASN A 255 -20.86 -5.81 -27.93
C ASN A 255 -20.66 -6.98 -28.91
N ASP A 256 -19.43 -7.38 -29.13
CA ASP A 256 -19.14 -8.54 -30.00
C ASP A 256 -19.59 -9.86 -29.34
N LEU A 257 -19.38 -10.00 -28.03
CA LEU A 257 -19.86 -11.18 -27.28
C LEU A 257 -21.39 -11.26 -27.26
N TYR A 258 -22.09 -10.14 -27.03
CA TYR A 258 -23.56 -10.12 -27.13
C TYR A 258 -24.05 -10.44 -28.54
N ARG A 259 -23.42 -9.93 -29.57
CA ARG A 259 -23.76 -10.25 -30.97
C ARG A 259 -23.64 -11.73 -31.26
N ARG A 260 -22.58 -12.38 -30.75
CA ARG A 260 -22.41 -13.84 -30.90
C ARG A 260 -23.53 -14.63 -30.23
N VAL A 261 -23.90 -14.23 -28.98
CA VAL A 261 -25.03 -14.84 -28.28
C VAL A 261 -26.33 -14.68 -29.05
N ILE A 262 -26.67 -13.47 -29.49
CA ILE A 262 -27.90 -13.21 -30.24
C ILE A 262 -27.93 -13.99 -31.56
N ASN A 263 -26.83 -14.02 -32.30
CA ASN A 263 -26.75 -14.77 -33.57
C ASN A 263 -26.99 -16.28 -33.35
N ARG A 264 -26.35 -16.87 -32.35
CA ARG A 264 -26.53 -18.28 -32.03
C ARG A 264 -27.96 -18.58 -31.54
N ASN A 265 -28.50 -17.70 -30.73
CA ASN A 265 -29.86 -17.83 -30.24
C ASN A 265 -30.90 -17.76 -31.37
N ASN A 266 -30.78 -16.79 -32.26
CA ASN A 266 -31.69 -16.62 -33.39
C ASN A 266 -31.59 -17.79 -34.36
N ARG A 267 -30.38 -18.31 -34.59
CA ARG A 267 -30.14 -19.50 -35.39
C ARG A 267 -30.80 -20.73 -34.77
N LEU A 268 -30.69 -20.93 -33.48
CA LEU A 268 -31.32 -22.00 -32.75
C LEU A 268 -32.85 -21.90 -32.82
N LYS A 269 -33.45 -20.72 -32.61
CA LYS A 269 -34.89 -20.48 -32.74
C LYS A 269 -35.40 -20.91 -34.13
N ARG A 270 -34.69 -20.50 -35.19
CA ARG A 270 -35.07 -20.85 -36.58
C ARG A 270 -34.95 -22.37 -36.83
N LEU A 271 -33.94 -23.07 -36.28
CA LEU A 271 -33.79 -24.49 -36.42
C LEU A 271 -34.88 -25.28 -35.69
N LEU A 272 -35.31 -24.81 -34.52
CA LEU A 272 -36.43 -25.37 -33.79
C LEU A 272 -37.75 -25.20 -34.50
N GLU A 273 -38.00 -24.00 -35.11
CA GLU A 273 -39.20 -23.73 -35.93
C GLU A 273 -39.27 -24.59 -37.19
N LEU A 274 -38.12 -24.89 -37.78
CA LEU A 274 -38.01 -25.73 -39.01
C LEU A 274 -38.03 -27.24 -38.74
N GLY A 275 -38.07 -27.67 -37.48
CA GLY A 275 -38.00 -29.09 -37.11
C GLY A 275 -36.73 -29.80 -37.55
N ALA A 276 -35.57 -29.14 -37.44
CA ALA A 276 -34.29 -29.66 -37.88
C ALA A 276 -33.87 -30.94 -37.09
N PRO A 277 -33.03 -31.82 -37.71
CA PRO A 277 -32.55 -33.04 -37.02
C PRO A 277 -31.89 -32.75 -35.67
N ASP A 278 -32.14 -33.63 -34.71
CA ASP A 278 -31.64 -33.47 -33.34
C ASP A 278 -30.14 -33.26 -33.21
N ILE A 279 -29.33 -33.87 -34.08
CA ILE A 279 -27.88 -33.73 -34.06
C ILE A 279 -27.47 -32.26 -34.30
N ILE A 280 -28.18 -31.57 -35.22
CA ILE A 280 -27.92 -30.16 -35.56
C ILE A 280 -28.40 -29.27 -34.43
N VAL A 281 -29.55 -29.52 -33.87
CA VAL A 281 -30.12 -28.78 -32.74
C VAL A 281 -29.22 -28.88 -31.51
N ARG A 282 -28.74 -30.05 -31.18
CA ARG A 282 -27.79 -30.29 -30.07
C ARG A 282 -26.51 -29.53 -30.24
N ASN A 283 -25.94 -29.52 -31.48
CA ASN A 283 -24.72 -28.79 -31.74
C ASN A 283 -24.92 -27.27 -31.60
N GLU A 284 -26.05 -26.74 -32.09
CA GLU A 284 -26.35 -25.31 -31.86
C GLU A 284 -26.65 -24.97 -30.42
N LYS A 285 -27.33 -25.82 -29.62
CA LYS A 285 -27.48 -25.67 -28.19
C LYS A 285 -26.11 -25.64 -27.47
N ARG A 286 -25.18 -26.51 -27.84
CA ARG A 286 -23.81 -26.50 -27.36
C ARG A 286 -23.06 -25.22 -27.68
N MET A 287 -23.19 -24.74 -28.94
CA MET A 287 -22.57 -23.50 -29.37
C MET A 287 -23.17 -22.27 -28.66
N LEU A 288 -24.46 -22.27 -28.33
CA LEU A 288 -25.11 -21.23 -27.55
C LEU A 288 -24.57 -21.24 -26.09
N GLN A 289 -24.42 -22.42 -25.50
CA GLN A 289 -23.80 -22.60 -24.19
C GLN A 289 -22.39 -22.00 -24.18
N GLU A 290 -21.57 -22.31 -25.20
CA GLU A 290 -20.21 -21.78 -25.32
C GLU A 290 -20.18 -20.26 -25.52
N ALA A 291 -21.11 -19.71 -26.29
CA ALA A 291 -21.22 -18.27 -26.49
C ALA A 291 -21.60 -17.52 -25.20
N VAL A 292 -22.52 -18.07 -24.41
CA VAL A 292 -22.89 -17.50 -23.10
C VAL A 292 -21.75 -17.63 -22.09
N ASP A 293 -21.05 -18.74 -22.10
CA ASP A 293 -19.86 -18.92 -21.26
C ASP A 293 -18.78 -17.88 -21.57
N ALA A 294 -18.53 -17.60 -22.85
CA ALA A 294 -17.59 -16.58 -23.26
C ALA A 294 -18.05 -15.15 -22.87
N LEU A 295 -19.34 -14.86 -22.90
CA LEU A 295 -19.90 -13.58 -22.45
C LEU A 295 -19.68 -13.36 -20.95
N ILE A 296 -19.91 -14.39 -20.15
CA ILE A 296 -19.83 -14.27 -18.70
C ILE A 296 -18.37 -14.31 -18.23
N ASP A 297 -17.58 -15.30 -18.66
CA ASP A 297 -16.19 -15.48 -18.25
C ASP A 297 -15.36 -16.14 -19.37
N ASN A 298 -14.80 -15.32 -20.24
CA ASN A 298 -14.05 -15.79 -21.39
C ASN A 298 -12.72 -16.43 -20.96
N GLY A 299 -12.43 -17.61 -21.48
CA GLY A 299 -11.20 -18.34 -21.17
C GLY A 299 -11.25 -19.25 -19.94
N ARG A 300 -12.36 -19.29 -19.19
CA ARG A 300 -12.51 -20.18 -18.04
C ARG A 300 -12.63 -21.66 -18.44
N ARG A 301 -13.18 -21.93 -19.60
CA ARG A 301 -13.28 -23.25 -20.21
C ARG A 301 -12.56 -23.27 -21.56
N GLY A 302 -11.41 -23.93 -21.63
CA GLY A 302 -10.64 -24.11 -22.87
C GLY A 302 -10.00 -22.81 -23.38
N ARG A 303 -9.82 -22.71 -24.68
CA ARG A 303 -9.20 -21.54 -25.33
C ARG A 303 -10.16 -20.36 -25.32
N PRO A 304 -9.69 -19.15 -24.97
CA PRO A 304 -10.54 -17.96 -24.98
C PRO A 304 -10.95 -17.60 -26.39
N VAL A 305 -12.14 -17.01 -26.51
CA VAL A 305 -12.60 -16.39 -27.76
C VAL A 305 -11.75 -15.16 -28.03
N THR A 306 -11.16 -15.08 -29.21
CA THR A 306 -10.26 -13.99 -29.60
C THR A 306 -10.89 -13.05 -30.59
N GLY A 307 -10.46 -11.80 -30.58
CA GLY A 307 -10.75 -10.78 -31.58
C GLY A 307 -9.61 -10.65 -32.60
N PRO A 308 -9.51 -9.53 -33.31
CA PRO A 308 -8.40 -9.20 -34.17
C PRO A 308 -7.05 -9.33 -33.43
N ASN A 309 -6.02 -9.77 -34.16
CA ASN A 309 -4.66 -9.98 -33.61
C ASN A 309 -4.58 -11.03 -32.49
N ASN A 310 -5.45 -12.02 -32.47
CA ASN A 310 -5.51 -13.09 -31.44
C ASN A 310 -5.60 -12.58 -30.00
N ARG A 311 -6.05 -11.36 -29.77
CA ARG A 311 -6.29 -10.81 -28.43
C ARG A 311 -7.56 -11.43 -27.84
N PRO A 312 -7.51 -12.00 -26.61
CA PRO A 312 -8.72 -12.47 -25.92
C PRO A 312 -9.71 -11.32 -25.71
N LEU A 313 -10.99 -11.56 -25.97
CA LEU A 313 -12.04 -10.57 -25.72
C LEU A 313 -12.31 -10.43 -24.22
N LYS A 314 -12.50 -9.20 -23.76
CA LYS A 314 -12.78 -8.89 -22.35
C LYS A 314 -14.25 -9.19 -22.05
N SER A 315 -14.49 -10.18 -21.17
CA SER A 315 -15.83 -10.61 -20.74
C SER A 315 -16.36 -9.76 -19.58
N LEU A 316 -17.62 -10.01 -19.18
CA LEU A 316 -18.24 -9.36 -18.01
C LEU A 316 -17.43 -9.60 -16.72
N SER A 317 -16.96 -10.84 -16.53
CA SER A 317 -16.14 -11.21 -15.38
C SER A 317 -14.82 -10.45 -15.36
N ASP A 318 -14.18 -10.27 -16.52
CA ASP A 318 -12.91 -9.54 -16.64
C ASP A 318 -13.05 -8.04 -16.35
N MET A 319 -14.25 -7.49 -16.48
CA MET A 319 -14.55 -6.10 -16.04
C MET A 319 -14.49 -5.92 -14.53
N LEU A 320 -14.66 -6.99 -13.77
CA LEU A 320 -14.65 -6.96 -12.30
C LEU A 320 -13.33 -7.45 -11.71
N LYS A 321 -12.65 -8.37 -12.41
CA LYS A 321 -11.42 -9.02 -11.96
C LYS A 321 -10.16 -8.19 -12.16
N GLY A 322 -9.16 -8.44 -11.33
CA GLY A 322 -7.79 -7.97 -11.49
C GLY A 322 -7.58 -6.49 -11.24
N LYS A 323 -6.38 -6.01 -11.55
CA LYS A 323 -5.92 -4.63 -11.33
C LYS A 323 -6.72 -3.60 -12.13
N GLN A 324 -7.19 -3.99 -13.32
CA GLN A 324 -7.95 -3.13 -14.23
C GLN A 324 -9.47 -3.34 -14.12
N GLY A 325 -9.92 -4.16 -13.18
CA GLY A 325 -11.33 -4.36 -12.88
C GLY A 325 -11.95 -3.19 -12.12
N ARG A 326 -13.29 -3.14 -12.11
CA ARG A 326 -14.05 -2.06 -11.44
C ARG A 326 -13.72 -1.92 -9.97
N PHE A 327 -13.57 -3.00 -9.25
CA PHE A 327 -13.28 -2.96 -7.82
C PHE A 327 -11.96 -2.25 -7.52
N ARG A 328 -10.89 -2.62 -8.20
CA ARG A 328 -9.56 -2.08 -7.94
C ARG A 328 -9.27 -0.75 -8.62
N GLN A 329 -9.83 -0.50 -9.79
CA GLN A 329 -9.53 0.70 -10.59
C GLN A 329 -10.47 1.88 -10.32
N ASN A 330 -11.75 1.62 -10.04
CA ASN A 330 -12.77 2.67 -9.97
C ASN A 330 -13.48 2.79 -8.61
N LEU A 331 -13.47 1.74 -7.77
CA LEU A 331 -14.15 1.74 -6.47
C LEU A 331 -13.19 1.92 -5.29
N LEU A 332 -12.09 1.17 -5.23
CA LEU A 332 -11.07 1.33 -4.18
C LEU A 332 -10.23 2.60 -4.35
N GLY A 333 -10.17 3.15 -5.54
CA GLY A 333 -9.51 4.41 -5.83
C GLY A 333 -10.13 5.07 -7.05
N LYS A 334 -10.33 6.40 -7.00
CA LYS A 334 -10.93 7.18 -8.07
C LYS A 334 -10.00 8.33 -8.47
N ARG A 335 -10.10 8.79 -9.71
CA ARG A 335 -9.51 10.08 -10.10
C ARG A 335 -10.33 11.19 -9.49
N VAL A 336 -9.65 12.18 -8.94
CA VAL A 336 -10.28 13.31 -8.25
C VAL A 336 -9.91 14.62 -8.89
N ASP A 337 -10.83 15.60 -8.82
CA ASP A 337 -10.57 16.98 -9.20
C ASP A 337 -9.80 17.71 -8.08
N TYR A 338 -9.39 18.95 -8.32
CA TYR A 338 -8.62 19.77 -7.40
C TYR A 338 -7.30 19.10 -6.98
N SER A 339 -6.66 18.49 -7.93
CA SER A 339 -5.35 17.84 -7.77
C SER A 339 -4.42 18.23 -8.90
N GLY A 340 -3.14 18.22 -8.61
CA GLY A 340 -2.10 18.50 -9.58
C GLY A 340 -0.86 17.69 -9.27
N ARG A 341 0.10 17.69 -10.18
CA ARG A 341 1.36 16.97 -10.05
C ARG A 341 2.51 17.80 -10.61
N SER A 342 3.62 17.83 -9.89
CA SER A 342 4.84 18.51 -10.35
C SER A 342 6.08 17.86 -9.75
N VAL A 343 7.23 18.22 -10.29
CA VAL A 343 8.54 17.85 -9.78
C VAL A 343 8.79 18.55 -8.44
N ILE A 344 9.48 17.91 -7.54
CA ILE A 344 9.86 18.47 -6.24
C ILE A 344 11.33 18.92 -6.23
N VAL A 345 11.57 20.00 -5.49
CA VAL A 345 12.91 20.50 -5.17
C VAL A 345 13.02 20.79 -3.69
N VAL A 346 14.23 20.90 -3.17
CA VAL A 346 14.44 21.19 -1.77
C VAL A 346 14.04 22.64 -1.43
N GLY A 347 13.35 22.81 -0.31
CA GLY A 347 13.00 24.11 0.25
C GLY A 347 13.58 24.28 1.66
N PRO A 348 14.87 24.60 1.80
CA PRO A 348 15.52 24.71 3.12
C PRO A 348 15.01 25.90 3.94
N GLU A 349 14.40 26.91 3.32
CA GLU A 349 13.79 28.06 3.96
C GLU A 349 12.42 27.81 4.58
N LEU A 350 11.78 26.70 4.22
CA LEU A 350 10.44 26.36 4.69
C LEU A 350 10.44 25.94 6.17
N LYS A 351 9.35 26.27 6.86
CA LYS A 351 9.05 25.72 8.18
C LYS A 351 8.50 24.29 8.05
N MET A 352 8.53 23.53 9.14
CA MET A 352 8.11 22.13 9.15
C MET A 352 6.69 21.89 8.63
N TYR A 353 5.79 22.82 8.88
CA TYR A 353 4.40 22.80 8.45
C TYR A 353 4.13 23.38 7.06
N GLN A 354 5.16 23.90 6.36
CA GLN A 354 5.01 24.61 5.08
C GLN A 354 5.48 23.76 3.90
N CYS A 355 4.87 24.00 2.74
CA CYS A 355 5.35 23.55 1.44
C CYS A 355 5.33 24.67 0.43
N GLY A 356 6.24 24.65 -0.52
CA GLY A 356 6.26 25.60 -1.63
C GLY A 356 5.39 25.12 -2.78
N LEU A 357 4.36 25.88 -3.14
CA LEU A 357 3.47 25.57 -4.25
C LEU A 357 3.70 26.59 -5.37
N PRO A 358 3.96 26.17 -6.63
CA PRO A 358 4.08 27.08 -7.76
C PRO A 358 2.83 27.98 -7.89
N LYS A 359 3.02 29.26 -8.06
CA LYS A 359 1.90 30.22 -8.12
C LYS A 359 0.89 29.92 -9.23
N GLU A 360 1.35 29.49 -10.40
CA GLU A 360 0.47 29.13 -11.51
C GLU A 360 -0.37 27.88 -11.20
N MET A 361 0.23 26.91 -10.56
CA MET A 361 -0.44 25.68 -10.11
C MET A 361 -1.47 25.99 -9.00
N ALA A 362 -1.10 26.86 -8.05
CA ALA A 362 -2.00 27.30 -7.00
C ALA A 362 -3.21 28.06 -7.54
N LEU A 363 -3.02 28.92 -8.52
CA LEU A 363 -4.11 29.66 -9.17
C LEU A 363 -5.13 28.73 -9.82
N GLU A 364 -4.67 27.67 -10.49
CA GLU A 364 -5.57 26.71 -11.13
C GLU A 364 -6.29 25.83 -10.09
N LEU A 365 -5.60 25.37 -9.06
CA LEU A 365 -6.17 24.54 -8.00
C LEU A 365 -7.22 25.29 -7.17
N PHE A 366 -6.95 26.54 -6.81
CA PHE A 366 -7.82 27.39 -5.98
C PHE A 366 -8.74 28.30 -6.80
N LYS A 367 -8.85 28.08 -8.09
CA LYS A 367 -9.64 28.92 -9.01
C LYS A 367 -11.07 29.25 -8.51
N PRO A 368 -11.89 28.29 -8.06
CA PRO A 368 -13.21 28.60 -7.55
C PRO A 368 -13.20 29.47 -6.31
N PHE A 369 -12.26 29.25 -5.41
CA PHE A 369 -12.11 30.01 -4.17
C PHE A 369 -11.67 31.45 -4.45
N VAL A 370 -10.75 31.64 -5.38
CA VAL A 370 -10.29 32.95 -5.83
C VAL A 370 -11.43 33.72 -6.53
N MET A 371 -12.21 33.08 -7.40
CA MET A 371 -13.36 33.68 -8.04
C MET A 371 -14.41 34.10 -7.03
N LYS A 372 -14.70 33.26 -6.02
CA LYS A 372 -15.61 33.59 -4.93
C LYS A 372 -15.11 34.83 -4.19
N ARG A 373 -13.85 34.87 -3.79
CA ARG A 373 -13.25 36.00 -3.06
C ARG A 373 -13.27 37.32 -3.84
N LEU A 374 -12.96 37.28 -5.14
CA LEU A 374 -13.02 38.47 -6.00
C LEU A 374 -14.43 39.05 -6.12
N VAL A 375 -15.46 38.23 -6.08
CA VAL A 375 -16.85 38.67 -6.08
C VAL A 375 -17.24 39.24 -4.71
N GLU A 376 -16.84 38.61 -3.62
CA GLU A 376 -17.12 39.07 -2.25
C GLU A 376 -16.44 40.42 -1.94
N ASP A 377 -15.18 40.61 -2.38
CA ASP A 377 -14.42 41.84 -2.23
C ASP A 377 -14.93 42.96 -3.17
N GLY A 378 -15.89 42.72 -4.03
CA GLY A 378 -16.44 43.68 -4.98
C GLY A 378 -15.51 44.01 -6.15
N LYS A 379 -14.36 43.28 -6.29
CA LYS A 379 -13.39 43.49 -7.38
C LYS A 379 -13.88 42.97 -8.73
N ALA A 380 -14.89 42.09 -8.70
CA ALA A 380 -15.58 41.54 -9.88
C ALA A 380 -17.09 41.60 -9.69
N ASN A 381 -17.82 42.12 -10.69
CA ASN A 381 -19.27 42.30 -10.60
C ASN A 381 -20.06 40.95 -10.66
N ASN A 382 -19.49 39.92 -11.24
CA ASN A 382 -20.11 38.59 -11.35
C ASN A 382 -19.04 37.51 -11.60
N ILE A 383 -19.48 36.24 -11.51
CA ILE A 383 -18.61 35.08 -11.71
C ILE A 383 -17.95 35.05 -13.11
N LYS A 384 -18.62 35.55 -14.16
CA LYS A 384 -18.06 35.61 -15.51
C LYS A 384 -16.93 36.63 -15.59
N ALA A 385 -17.06 37.80 -14.94
CA ALA A 385 -16.01 38.78 -14.85
C ALA A 385 -14.82 38.30 -14.02
N ALA A 386 -15.08 37.62 -12.90
CA ALA A 386 -14.06 36.97 -12.08
C ALA A 386 -13.29 35.91 -12.86
N ARG A 387 -13.96 35.06 -13.63
CA ARG A 387 -13.31 34.05 -14.50
C ARG A 387 -12.39 34.71 -15.53
N LYS A 388 -12.83 35.76 -16.22
CA LYS A 388 -11.99 36.51 -17.19
C LYS A 388 -10.78 37.17 -16.52
N ALA A 389 -10.93 37.67 -15.29
CA ALA A 389 -9.83 38.26 -14.53
C ALA A 389 -8.78 37.19 -14.17
N VAL A 390 -9.23 35.99 -13.74
CA VAL A 390 -8.34 34.88 -13.43
C VAL A 390 -7.63 34.36 -14.70
N GLU A 391 -8.35 34.20 -15.82
CA GLU A 391 -7.76 33.79 -17.11
C GLU A 391 -6.71 34.75 -17.64
N ARG A 392 -6.85 36.02 -17.32
CA ARG A 392 -5.87 37.07 -17.69
C ARG A 392 -4.79 37.32 -16.64
N ALA A 393 -4.82 36.57 -15.52
CA ALA A 393 -3.87 36.71 -14.41
C ALA A 393 -3.63 38.17 -13.96
N GLN A 394 -4.71 38.91 -13.76
CA GLN A 394 -4.61 40.32 -13.34
C GLN A 394 -3.96 40.42 -11.96
N PRO A 395 -3.25 41.54 -11.62
CA PRO A 395 -2.58 41.73 -10.32
C PRO A 395 -3.49 41.46 -9.11
N MET A 396 -4.74 41.92 -9.16
CA MET A 396 -5.72 41.68 -8.08
C MET A 396 -6.03 40.22 -7.81
N VAL A 397 -5.79 39.32 -8.78
CA VAL A 397 -6.01 37.88 -8.63
C VAL A 397 -4.94 37.28 -7.73
N TRP A 398 -3.70 37.75 -7.83
CA TRP A 398 -2.61 37.24 -6.98
C TRP A 398 -2.79 37.63 -5.52
N ASP A 399 -3.28 38.89 -5.26
CA ASP A 399 -3.62 39.31 -3.90
C ASP A 399 -4.75 38.47 -3.30
N ALA A 400 -5.79 38.19 -4.11
CA ALA A 400 -6.89 37.32 -3.68
C ALA A 400 -6.41 35.90 -3.45
N LEU A 401 -5.49 35.39 -4.29
CA LEU A 401 -4.92 34.04 -4.13
C LEU A 401 -4.12 33.93 -2.82
N ASP A 402 -3.29 34.92 -2.50
CA ASP A 402 -2.51 34.94 -1.27
C ASP A 402 -3.40 34.89 -0.02
N ILE A 403 -4.50 35.63 -0.03
CA ILE A 403 -5.48 35.60 1.06
C ILE A 403 -6.19 34.24 1.16
N VAL A 404 -6.56 33.64 0.03
CA VAL A 404 -7.27 32.35 -0.02
C VAL A 404 -6.39 31.18 0.44
N ILE A 405 -5.12 31.20 0.08
CA ILE A 405 -4.16 30.15 0.45
C ILE A 405 -3.85 30.16 1.94
N LYS A 406 -3.86 31.34 2.55
CA LYS A 406 -3.61 31.47 3.99
C LYS A 406 -4.63 30.65 4.77
N ASP A 407 -4.15 29.83 5.67
CA ASP A 407 -4.97 28.92 6.49
C ASP A 407 -5.74 27.80 5.73
N HIS A 408 -5.40 27.54 4.46
CA HIS A 408 -5.99 26.44 3.70
C HIS A 408 -4.93 25.34 3.46
N PRO A 409 -4.90 24.26 4.25
CA PRO A 409 -3.92 23.20 4.10
C PRO A 409 -4.11 22.44 2.79
N VAL A 410 -3.01 21.97 2.22
CA VAL A 410 -2.99 21.07 1.06
C VAL A 410 -2.37 19.74 1.44
N LEU A 411 -2.76 18.67 0.78
CA LEU A 411 -2.19 17.34 0.97
C LEU A 411 -1.14 17.08 -0.11
N LEU A 412 0.05 16.68 0.30
CA LEU A 412 1.09 16.20 -0.60
C LEU A 412 1.20 14.67 -0.53
N ASN A 413 1.30 14.03 -1.67
CA ASN A 413 1.46 12.58 -1.79
C ASN A 413 2.59 12.22 -2.76
N ARG A 414 3.41 11.24 -2.40
CA ARG A 414 4.39 10.61 -3.28
C ARG A 414 4.06 9.15 -3.51
N ALA A 415 4.06 8.72 -4.75
CA ALA A 415 3.95 7.30 -5.11
C ALA A 415 5.36 6.64 -5.14
N PRO A 416 5.50 5.39 -4.63
CA PRO A 416 4.46 4.57 -4.00
C PRO A 416 4.16 4.99 -2.56
N THR A 417 2.87 5.02 -2.19
CA THR A 417 2.45 5.29 -0.82
C THR A 417 2.50 3.99 -0.02
N LEU A 418 3.60 3.78 0.71
CA LEU A 418 3.84 2.53 1.45
C LEU A 418 3.19 2.52 2.83
N HIS A 419 3.06 3.69 3.46
CA HIS A 419 2.49 3.87 4.79
C HIS A 419 1.77 5.22 4.89
N ARG A 420 1.07 5.45 5.98
CA ARG A 420 0.23 6.66 6.14
C ARG A 420 1.00 7.98 6.05
N LEU A 421 2.29 8.01 6.40
CA LEU A 421 3.14 9.20 6.29
C LEU A 421 3.51 9.56 4.83
N GLY A 422 3.16 8.72 3.86
CA GLY A 422 3.26 9.05 2.43
C GLY A 422 2.23 10.08 1.96
N ILE A 423 1.30 10.48 2.81
CA ILE A 423 0.35 11.58 2.60
C ILE A 423 0.38 12.46 3.85
N GLN A 424 0.81 13.70 3.70
CA GLN A 424 0.87 14.67 4.80
C GLN A 424 0.28 16.01 4.35
N ALA A 425 -0.28 16.75 5.31
CA ALA A 425 -0.79 18.10 5.07
C ALA A 425 0.29 19.16 5.32
N PHE A 426 0.25 20.21 4.55
CA PHE A 426 1.12 21.37 4.66
C PHE A 426 0.34 22.64 4.41
N GLU A 427 0.80 23.76 4.99
CA GLU A 427 0.34 25.07 4.60
C GLU A 427 1.11 25.52 3.36
N PRO A 428 0.44 25.85 2.24
CA PRO A 428 1.12 26.22 1.02
C PRO A 428 1.68 27.64 1.12
N VAL A 429 2.88 27.83 0.59
CA VAL A 429 3.53 29.12 0.37
C VAL A 429 3.78 29.24 -1.12
N LEU A 430 3.41 30.37 -1.72
CA LEU A 430 3.61 30.63 -3.13
C LEU A 430 5.09 30.76 -3.46
N VAL A 431 5.53 30.03 -4.47
CA VAL A 431 6.90 30.07 -4.96
C VAL A 431 6.93 30.32 -6.46
N GLU A 432 8.03 30.94 -6.91
CA GLU A 432 8.29 31.14 -8.33
C GLU A 432 8.76 29.82 -8.99
N GLY A 433 8.57 29.73 -10.29
CA GLY A 433 8.94 28.52 -11.05
C GLY A 433 7.81 27.52 -11.17
N ARG A 434 8.14 26.31 -11.59
CA ARG A 434 7.18 25.21 -11.84
C ARG A 434 7.35 24.00 -10.94
N ALA A 435 8.39 24.00 -10.10
CA ALA A 435 8.68 22.92 -9.17
C ALA A 435 8.12 23.26 -7.78
N MET A 436 7.59 22.23 -7.11
CA MET A 436 7.15 22.34 -5.72
C MET A 436 8.37 22.28 -4.78
N LYS A 437 8.37 23.09 -3.73
CA LYS A 437 9.40 23.00 -2.69
C LYS A 437 8.92 22.12 -1.53
N LEU A 438 9.76 21.20 -1.13
CA LEU A 438 9.50 20.27 -0.04
C LEU A 438 10.49 20.51 1.09
N HIS A 439 10.00 20.47 2.32
CA HIS A 439 10.85 20.55 3.51
C HIS A 439 11.80 19.35 3.59
N PRO A 440 13.11 19.55 3.78
CA PRO A 440 14.07 18.46 3.72
C PRO A 440 13.88 17.36 4.79
N LEU A 441 13.36 17.70 5.97
CA LEU A 441 13.14 16.73 7.04
C LEU A 441 12.01 15.71 6.76
N VAL A 442 11.03 16.08 5.94
CA VAL A 442 9.94 15.16 5.57
C VAL A 442 10.31 14.18 4.45
N CYS A 443 11.43 14.39 3.76
CA CYS A 443 11.89 13.52 2.69
C CYS A 443 12.05 12.05 3.15
N THR A 444 12.45 11.82 4.39
CA THR A 444 12.60 10.48 4.97
C THR A 444 11.24 9.77 5.05
N ALA A 445 10.19 10.45 5.48
CA ALA A 445 8.84 9.91 5.57
C ALA A 445 8.27 9.53 4.20
N TYR A 446 8.52 10.36 3.19
CA TYR A 446 8.12 10.10 1.80
C TYR A 446 9.05 9.14 1.05
N ASN A 447 10.22 8.84 1.59
CA ASN A 447 11.32 8.21 0.86
C ASN A 447 11.59 8.94 -0.46
N ALA A 448 11.58 10.28 -0.43
CA ALA A 448 11.74 11.16 -1.58
C ALA A 448 13.17 11.66 -1.69
N ASP A 449 13.64 11.79 -2.92
CA ASP A 449 14.87 12.49 -3.27
C ASP A 449 14.60 13.51 -4.40
N PHE A 450 15.60 14.32 -4.72
CA PHE A 450 15.44 15.42 -5.67
C PHE A 450 16.13 15.13 -7.02
N ASP A 451 16.12 13.88 -7.44
CA ASP A 451 16.69 13.41 -8.72
C ASP A 451 15.70 13.46 -9.90
N GLY A 452 14.52 14.04 -9.71
CA GLY A 452 13.43 14.12 -10.68
C GLY A 452 12.11 13.54 -10.15
N ASP A 453 12.02 13.22 -8.87
CA ASP A 453 10.80 12.77 -8.22
C ASP A 453 9.66 13.79 -8.38
N GLN A 454 8.47 13.26 -8.54
CA GLN A 454 7.23 14.04 -8.62
C GLN A 454 6.33 13.73 -7.44
N MET A 455 5.60 14.74 -6.99
CA MET A 455 4.56 14.60 -5.97
C MET A 455 3.23 15.15 -6.45
N ALA A 456 2.15 14.54 -5.96
CA ALA A 456 0.79 15.02 -6.20
C ALA A 456 0.35 15.95 -5.08
N VAL A 457 -0.44 16.99 -5.44
CA VAL A 457 -1.08 17.93 -4.52
C VAL A 457 -2.57 17.74 -4.59
N HIS A 458 -3.23 17.71 -3.45
CA HIS A 458 -4.68 17.63 -3.31
C HIS A 458 -5.18 18.75 -2.42
N VAL A 459 -6.31 19.35 -2.79
CA VAL A 459 -6.91 20.44 -2.02
C VAL A 459 -8.15 19.93 -1.30
N PRO A 460 -8.20 19.91 0.04
CA PRO A 460 -9.41 19.65 0.80
C PRO A 460 -10.45 20.73 0.54
N LEU A 461 -11.70 20.36 0.30
CA LEU A 461 -12.76 21.31 -0.09
C LEU A 461 -13.67 21.70 1.07
N SER A 462 -14.14 20.75 1.90
CA SER A 462 -15.04 21.03 3.01
C SER A 462 -14.29 21.54 4.24
N ALA A 463 -15.00 22.24 5.13
CA ALA A 463 -14.44 22.72 6.38
C ALA A 463 -13.98 21.56 7.28
N GLU A 464 -14.75 20.46 7.30
CA GLU A 464 -14.40 19.26 8.05
C GLU A 464 -13.11 18.61 7.52
N ALA A 465 -12.96 18.50 6.18
CA ALA A 465 -11.75 17.95 5.57
C ALA A 465 -10.52 18.84 5.83
N GLN A 466 -10.68 20.15 5.82
CA GLN A 466 -9.61 21.10 6.17
C GLN A 466 -9.23 20.99 7.65
N ALA A 467 -10.20 20.82 8.55
CA ALA A 467 -9.96 20.62 9.96
C ALA A 467 -9.20 19.31 10.23
N GLU A 468 -9.61 18.20 9.61
CA GLU A 468 -8.89 16.92 9.71
C GLU A 468 -7.46 17.02 9.14
N ALA A 469 -7.27 17.70 8.01
CA ALA A 469 -5.96 17.93 7.43
C ALA A 469 -5.06 18.71 8.39
N ARG A 470 -5.58 19.73 9.06
CA ARG A 470 -4.81 20.57 9.99
C ARG A 470 -4.48 19.86 11.31
N PHE A 471 -5.45 19.18 11.92
CA PHE A 471 -5.26 18.61 13.25
C PHE A 471 -4.64 17.22 13.22
N LEU A 472 -4.94 16.38 12.22
CA LEU A 472 -4.49 14.99 12.19
C LEU A 472 -3.34 14.76 11.20
N MET A 473 -3.32 15.46 10.06
CA MET A 473 -2.42 15.14 8.95
C MET A 473 -1.26 16.13 8.80
N LEU A 474 -1.23 17.22 9.53
CA LEU A 474 -0.16 18.21 9.42
C LEU A 474 1.20 17.57 9.71
N ALA A 475 2.21 17.89 8.93
CA ALA A 475 3.54 17.28 9.06
C ALA A 475 4.17 17.53 10.44
N ALA A 476 3.94 18.70 11.04
CA ALA A 476 4.41 19.02 12.38
C ALA A 476 3.82 18.11 13.48
N ASN A 477 2.63 17.53 13.27
CA ASN A 477 1.97 16.65 14.23
C ASN A 477 2.36 15.17 14.04
N ASN A 478 3.00 14.82 12.93
CA ASN A 478 3.34 13.45 12.56
C ASN A 478 4.87 13.23 12.57
N LEU A 479 5.51 13.52 13.70
CA LEU A 479 6.95 13.39 13.87
C LEU A 479 7.41 11.97 14.19
N LEU A 480 6.52 11.09 14.67
CA LEU A 480 6.81 9.72 15.09
C LEU A 480 6.36 8.69 14.06
N LYS A 481 7.12 7.61 13.93
CA LYS A 481 6.74 6.45 13.12
C LYS A 481 5.66 5.62 13.83
N PRO A 482 4.58 5.25 13.14
CA PRO A 482 3.58 4.35 13.72
C PRO A 482 4.08 2.92 13.98
N SER A 483 5.22 2.52 13.40
CA SER A 483 5.78 1.17 13.54
C SER A 483 6.51 0.93 14.87
N ASP A 484 7.32 1.90 15.30
CA ASP A 484 8.22 1.76 16.45
C ASP A 484 8.20 2.95 17.42
N GLY A 485 7.45 4.00 17.11
CA GLY A 485 7.35 5.21 17.93
C GLY A 485 8.62 6.07 17.94
N LYS A 486 9.61 5.79 17.09
CA LYS A 486 10.82 6.60 16.96
C LYS A 486 10.59 7.79 16.04
N PRO A 487 11.33 8.90 16.19
CA PRO A 487 11.23 10.02 15.28
C PRO A 487 11.52 9.63 13.84
N VAL A 488 10.66 10.08 12.91
CA VAL A 488 10.88 9.93 11.47
C VAL A 488 11.63 11.12 10.89
N THR A 489 11.42 12.30 11.46
CA THR A 489 11.96 13.60 11.02
C THR A 489 13.32 13.88 11.67
N VAL A 490 14.29 13.02 11.39
CA VAL A 490 15.66 13.19 11.91
C VAL A 490 16.50 13.94 10.85
N PRO A 491 17.32 14.92 11.25
CA PRO A 491 18.27 15.56 10.34
C PRO A 491 19.14 14.54 9.59
N THR A 492 19.43 14.82 8.33
CA THR A 492 20.21 13.95 7.44
C THR A 492 21.25 14.75 6.68
N GLN A 493 22.25 14.05 6.13
CA GLN A 493 23.26 14.59 5.21
C GLN A 493 23.92 15.88 5.72
N ASP A 494 23.77 17.01 5.01
CA ASP A 494 24.43 18.27 5.33
C ASP A 494 24.03 18.82 6.71
N MET A 495 22.81 18.57 7.16
CA MET A 495 22.36 18.99 8.49
C MET A 495 23.13 18.26 9.60
N VAL A 496 23.37 16.96 9.41
CA VAL A 496 24.18 16.15 10.33
C VAL A 496 25.63 16.58 10.28
N LEU A 497 26.18 16.80 9.11
CA LEU A 497 27.57 17.20 8.92
C LEU A 497 27.84 18.56 9.55
N GLY A 498 26.94 19.53 9.40
CA GLY A 498 27.03 20.83 10.05
C GLY A 498 26.98 20.75 11.58
N SER A 499 26.07 19.96 12.14
CA SER A 499 25.99 19.71 13.57
C SER A 499 27.22 18.99 14.12
N TYR A 500 27.75 18.02 13.38
CA TYR A 500 28.99 17.33 13.72
C TYR A 500 30.18 18.28 13.74
N TYR A 501 30.32 19.13 12.72
CA TYR A 501 31.37 20.15 12.65
C TYR A 501 31.28 21.17 13.80
N LEU A 502 30.08 21.62 14.17
CA LEU A 502 29.88 22.50 15.32
C LEU A 502 30.31 21.88 16.64
N THR A 503 30.04 20.60 16.84
CA THR A 503 30.28 19.92 18.14
C THR A 503 31.65 19.25 18.23
N LEU A 504 32.41 19.24 17.12
CA LEU A 504 33.78 18.72 17.07
C LEU A 504 34.69 19.60 17.92
N ASP A 505 35.60 18.98 18.66
CA ASP A 505 36.70 19.64 19.38
C ASP A 505 38.04 19.35 18.71
N LYS A 506 38.93 20.35 18.72
CA LYS A 506 40.28 20.21 18.13
C LYS A 506 41.28 20.91 19.02
N ASP A 507 42.36 20.21 19.35
CA ASP A 507 43.45 20.74 20.14
C ASP A 507 44.41 21.59 19.27
N GLY A 508 45.02 22.60 19.85
CA GLY A 508 45.94 23.50 19.14
C GLY A 508 45.31 24.58 18.26
N GLU A 509 43.99 24.78 18.35
CA GLU A 509 43.30 25.81 17.61
C GLU A 509 43.43 27.21 18.22
N PRO A 510 43.38 28.29 17.41
CA PRO A 510 43.46 29.64 17.90
C PRO A 510 42.47 29.96 19.01
N GLY A 511 42.94 30.46 20.15
CA GLY A 511 42.12 30.82 21.28
C GLY A 511 41.92 29.75 22.34
N GLU A 512 42.59 28.60 22.24
CA GLU A 512 42.50 27.54 23.23
C GLU A 512 42.84 28.02 24.64
N GLY A 513 42.09 27.62 25.64
CA GLY A 513 42.26 27.94 27.07
C GLY A 513 41.85 29.37 27.48
N LYS A 514 41.33 30.23 26.57
CA LYS A 514 40.81 31.55 26.95
C LYS A 514 39.55 31.47 27.75
N VAL A 515 39.40 32.45 28.66
CA VAL A 515 38.23 32.59 29.55
C VAL A 515 37.39 33.77 29.11
N PHE A 516 36.09 33.57 28.97
CA PHE A 516 35.12 34.60 28.56
C PHE A 516 34.07 34.83 29.65
N ARG A 517 33.60 36.05 29.74
CA ARG A 517 32.59 36.49 30.72
C ARG A 517 31.24 35.85 30.45
N ASP A 518 30.83 35.82 29.20
CA ASP A 518 29.53 35.33 28.74
C ASP A 518 29.61 34.81 27.30
N MET A 519 28.49 34.31 26.77
CA MET A 519 28.38 33.81 25.40
C MET A 519 28.56 34.92 24.35
N ASP A 520 28.09 36.15 24.66
CA ASP A 520 28.15 37.30 23.73
C ASP A 520 29.58 37.74 23.51
N GLU A 521 30.40 37.81 24.58
CA GLU A 521 31.83 38.11 24.48
C GLU A 521 32.58 37.05 23.65
N ALA A 522 32.26 35.76 23.89
CA ALA A 522 32.84 34.67 23.09
C ALA A 522 32.42 34.74 21.63
N MET A 523 31.18 35.15 21.33
CA MET A 523 30.69 35.37 19.98
C MET A 523 31.42 36.52 19.30
N MET A 524 31.61 37.63 19.98
CA MET A 524 32.39 38.76 19.47
C MET A 524 33.85 38.37 19.18
N ALA A 525 34.46 37.57 20.06
CA ALA A 525 35.82 37.05 19.84
C ALA A 525 35.90 36.11 18.63
N TYR A 526 34.84 35.34 18.41
CA TYR A 526 34.77 34.48 17.24
C TYR A 526 34.60 35.28 15.96
N ASP A 527 33.73 36.27 15.93
CA ASP A 527 33.51 37.14 14.77
C ASP A 527 34.78 37.92 14.40
N GLN A 528 35.57 38.33 15.39
CA GLN A 528 36.88 38.96 15.21
C GLN A 528 38.00 37.94 14.92
N LYS A 529 37.70 36.64 14.79
CA LYS A 529 38.66 35.54 14.51
C LYS A 529 39.75 35.35 15.59
N TYR A 530 39.51 35.79 16.84
CA TYR A 530 40.42 35.54 17.96
C TYR A 530 40.31 34.13 18.49
N ILE A 531 39.17 33.45 18.25
CA ILE A 531 38.93 32.05 18.59
C ILE A 531 38.31 31.32 17.40
N SER A 532 38.57 30.03 17.30
CA SER A 532 37.92 29.12 16.35
C SER A 532 36.68 28.49 16.97
N LEU A 533 35.79 27.91 16.13
CA LEU A 533 34.58 27.20 16.59
C LEU A 533 34.93 25.99 17.46
N GLN A 534 36.05 25.35 17.21
CA GLN A 534 36.45 24.05 17.75
C GLN A 534 37.46 24.18 18.92
N ALA A 535 37.91 25.43 19.21
CA ALA A 535 38.85 25.66 20.29
C ALA A 535 38.19 25.43 21.67
N LYS A 536 38.90 24.74 22.56
CA LYS A 536 38.46 24.50 23.93
C LYS A 536 38.61 25.82 24.71
N ILE A 537 37.49 26.37 25.22
CA ILE A 537 37.42 27.62 25.95
C ILE A 537 36.69 27.45 27.26
N LYS A 538 36.84 28.39 28.16
CA LYS A 538 36.09 28.47 29.41
C LYS A 538 35.14 29.67 29.39
N VAL A 539 33.87 29.42 29.68
CA VAL A 539 32.85 30.46 29.72
C VAL A 539 32.20 30.53 31.08
N ARG A 540 32.04 31.72 31.64
CA ARG A 540 31.33 31.95 32.84
C ARG A 540 29.82 31.88 32.57
N ARG A 541 29.12 31.02 33.27
CA ARG A 541 27.68 30.85 33.14
C ARG A 541 26.98 31.15 34.48
N LYS A 542 25.84 31.82 34.36
CA LYS A 542 24.96 32.10 35.48
C LYS A 542 23.63 31.37 35.31
N VAL A 543 23.22 30.64 36.31
CA VAL A 543 22.00 29.85 36.28
C VAL A 543 21.30 29.92 37.63
N MET A 544 19.97 29.99 37.62
CA MET A 544 19.17 29.91 38.85
C MET A 544 19.07 28.47 39.33
N PHE A 545 19.50 28.21 40.53
CA PHE A 545 19.43 26.90 41.18
C PHE A 545 18.80 27.02 42.57
N ASN A 546 17.69 26.35 42.80
CA ASN A 546 16.92 26.41 44.06
C ASN A 546 16.56 27.84 44.52
N GLY A 547 16.45 28.79 43.60
CA GLY A 547 16.12 30.18 43.94
C GLY A 547 17.33 31.10 44.16
N GLU A 548 18.56 30.58 44.14
CA GLU A 548 19.80 31.31 44.20
C GLU A 548 20.52 31.35 42.84
N GLU A 549 21.16 32.46 42.53
CA GLU A 549 21.98 32.61 41.33
C GLU A 549 23.35 31.98 41.59
N ILE A 550 23.66 30.91 40.86
CA ILE A 550 24.97 30.23 40.88
C ILE A 550 25.76 30.68 39.68
N GLU A 551 27.02 30.98 39.89
CA GLU A 551 27.97 31.38 38.86
C GLU A 551 29.19 30.46 38.87
N GLY A 552 29.61 29.99 37.68
CA GLY A 552 30.75 29.12 37.54
C GLY A 552 31.34 29.10 36.12
N LEU A 553 32.57 28.62 36.00
CA LEU A 553 33.26 28.42 34.74
C LEU A 553 32.93 27.02 34.19
N VAL A 554 32.55 26.98 32.91
CA VAL A 554 32.25 25.74 32.17
C VAL A 554 33.24 25.58 31.05
N ASP A 555 33.85 24.42 30.93
CA ASP A 555 34.68 24.04 29.81
C ASP A 555 33.79 23.65 28.63
N THR A 556 33.96 24.30 27.49
CA THR A 556 33.15 24.04 26.27
C THR A 556 33.89 24.56 25.03
N THR A 557 33.23 24.47 23.89
CA THR A 557 33.69 25.10 22.65
C THR A 557 32.64 26.13 22.16
N MET A 558 33.06 27.09 21.36
CA MET A 558 32.12 28.06 20.77
C MET A 558 31.05 27.38 19.93
N GLY A 559 31.42 26.34 19.17
CA GLY A 559 30.47 25.58 18.37
C GLY A 559 29.39 24.85 19.22
N ARG A 560 29.78 24.26 20.34
CA ARG A 560 28.82 23.60 21.27
C ARG A 560 27.84 24.59 21.88
N MET A 561 28.30 25.79 22.21
CA MET A 561 27.40 26.83 22.72
C MET A 561 26.36 27.24 21.67
N ILE A 562 26.78 27.44 20.42
CA ILE A 562 25.87 27.77 19.30
C ILE A 562 24.89 26.62 19.10
N PHE A 563 25.34 25.37 19.15
CA PHE A 563 24.47 24.20 18.97
C PHE A 563 23.42 24.07 20.08
N ASN A 564 23.77 24.37 21.32
CA ASN A 564 22.86 24.33 22.46
C ASN A 564 21.84 25.48 22.50
N ALA A 565 22.07 26.58 21.78
CA ALA A 565 21.18 27.74 21.81
C ALA A 565 19.70 27.41 21.50
N PRO A 566 19.35 26.67 20.45
CA PRO A 566 17.97 26.30 20.14
C PRO A 566 17.45 25.09 20.91
N ILE A 567 18.30 24.36 21.62
CA ILE A 567 17.92 23.11 22.28
C ILE A 567 17.45 23.44 23.72
N PRO A 568 16.27 22.94 24.14
CA PRO A 568 15.83 23.04 25.52
C PRO A 568 16.86 22.40 26.48
N GLN A 569 17.13 23.09 27.59
CA GLN A 569 18.19 22.67 28.53
C GLN A 569 17.67 21.77 29.66
N ASP A 570 16.54 21.06 29.45
CA ASP A 570 15.88 20.21 30.44
C ASP A 570 15.66 18.78 29.95
N LEU A 571 16.41 18.37 28.94
CA LEU A 571 16.25 17.06 28.28
C LEU A 571 16.76 15.86 29.11
N GLY A 572 17.49 16.12 30.21
CA GLY A 572 17.91 15.07 31.16
C GLY A 572 19.19 14.32 30.74
N TYR A 573 20.04 14.90 29.90
CA TYR A 573 21.38 14.36 29.60
C TYR A 573 22.37 14.68 30.75
N VAL A 574 22.13 15.76 31.47
CA VAL A 574 22.94 16.21 32.59
C VAL A 574 22.11 16.15 33.87
N ASP A 575 22.71 15.63 34.94
CA ASP A 575 22.06 15.65 36.27
C ASP A 575 22.02 17.07 36.81
N ARG A 576 20.85 17.68 36.81
CA ARG A 576 20.58 19.05 37.29
C ARG A 576 20.37 19.13 38.82
N SER A 577 20.47 18.01 39.54
CA SER A 577 20.33 17.99 41.00
C SER A 577 21.57 18.52 41.72
N THR A 578 22.70 18.64 40.99
CA THR A 578 23.96 19.16 41.55
C THR A 578 24.25 20.56 41.02
N PRO A 579 24.90 21.46 41.82
CA PRO A 579 25.24 22.80 41.38
C PRO A 579 26.16 22.83 40.16
N GLU A 580 27.13 21.90 40.08
CA GLU A 580 28.03 21.76 38.94
C GLU A 580 27.30 21.28 37.68
N GLY A 581 26.34 20.35 37.86
CA GLY A 581 25.50 19.89 36.75
C GLY A 581 24.56 20.97 36.23
N ALA A 582 24.03 21.83 37.08
CA ALA A 582 23.16 22.92 36.68
C ALA A 582 23.87 23.91 35.76
N LEU A 583 25.19 24.11 35.91
CA LEU A 583 25.99 25.01 35.08
C LEU A 583 26.35 24.43 33.71
N LYS A 584 26.45 23.10 33.56
CA LYS A 584 26.81 22.44 32.29
C LYS A 584 25.75 22.63 31.22
N PHE A 585 26.20 22.67 29.96
CA PHE A 585 25.30 22.57 28.80
C PHE A 585 24.71 21.18 28.70
N GLU A 586 23.49 21.07 28.17
CA GLU A 586 22.81 19.79 28.01
C GLU A 586 23.58 18.87 27.07
N ILE A 587 24.10 19.41 25.98
CA ILE A 587 24.87 18.66 24.99
C ILE A 587 26.32 19.15 25.01
N ASP A 588 27.20 18.36 25.59
CA ASP A 588 28.65 18.62 25.68
C ASP A 588 29.49 17.47 25.08
N SER A 589 28.95 16.80 24.10
CA SER A 589 29.61 15.70 23.36
C SER A 589 29.52 15.90 21.85
N LEU A 590 30.29 15.13 21.13
CA LEU A 590 30.22 15.09 19.67
C LEU A 590 28.85 14.55 19.21
N VAL A 591 28.19 15.29 18.33
CA VAL A 591 26.84 14.99 17.86
C VAL A 591 26.85 14.48 16.43
N GLY A 592 26.51 13.21 16.25
CA GLY A 592 26.24 12.62 14.95
C GLY A 592 24.73 12.33 14.76
N LYS A 593 24.39 11.62 13.70
CA LYS A 593 22.99 11.30 13.36
C LYS A 593 22.24 10.56 14.46
N LYS A 594 22.92 9.63 15.15
CA LYS A 594 22.34 8.82 16.23
C LYS A 594 21.99 9.69 17.43
N GLN A 595 22.90 10.57 17.82
CA GLN A 595 22.72 11.51 18.96
C GLN A 595 21.59 12.52 18.63
N LEU A 596 21.56 13.05 17.41
CA LEU A 596 20.45 13.92 16.96
C LEU A 596 19.09 13.21 17.08
N GLY A 597 19.02 11.96 16.66
CA GLY A 597 17.79 11.16 16.82
C GLY A 597 17.35 11.03 18.27
N GLN A 598 18.28 10.79 19.20
CA GLN A 598 18.01 10.70 20.65
C GLN A 598 17.58 12.05 21.24
N ILE A 599 18.21 13.14 20.83
CA ILE A 599 17.85 14.49 21.28
C ILE A 599 16.40 14.80 20.87
N ILE A 600 16.04 14.53 19.62
CA ILE A 600 14.69 14.77 19.11
C ILE A 600 13.66 13.89 19.81
N GLU A 601 13.98 12.61 20.02
CA GLU A 601 13.09 11.70 20.77
C GLU A 601 12.77 12.20 22.17
N ARG A 602 13.80 12.65 22.92
CA ARG A 602 13.60 13.21 24.25
C ARG A 602 12.84 14.53 24.19
N CYS A 603 13.14 15.38 23.22
CA CYS A 603 12.43 16.64 23.04
C CYS A 603 10.93 16.41 22.80
N ILE A 604 10.55 15.45 21.96
CA ILE A 604 9.14 15.09 21.73
C ILE A 604 8.48 14.57 23.01
N LYS A 605 9.16 13.76 23.80
CA LYS A 605 8.61 13.21 25.03
C LYS A 605 8.37 14.26 26.12
N ILE A 606 9.20 15.29 26.22
CA ILE A 606 9.14 16.32 27.25
C ILE A 606 8.30 17.51 26.81
N HIS A 607 8.56 18.06 25.64
CA HIS A 607 7.97 19.31 25.16
C HIS A 607 6.83 19.10 24.14
N GLY A 608 6.61 17.88 23.65
CA GLY A 608 5.60 17.59 22.64
C GLY A 608 6.06 17.94 21.21
N THR A 609 5.12 17.83 20.27
CA THR A 609 5.42 17.93 18.82
C THR A 609 5.62 19.36 18.33
N GLU A 610 4.92 20.34 18.92
CA GLU A 610 4.92 21.73 18.45
C GLU A 610 6.29 22.40 18.71
N GLU A 611 6.76 22.40 19.94
CA GLU A 611 8.09 22.94 20.29
C GLU A 611 9.22 22.18 19.58
N THR A 612 9.08 20.85 19.47
CA THR A 612 10.07 20.05 18.75
C THR A 612 10.18 20.43 17.28
N ALA A 613 9.08 20.81 16.62
CA ALA A 613 9.10 21.27 15.24
C ALA A 613 9.93 22.56 15.07
N GLU A 614 9.85 23.49 16.05
CA GLU A 614 10.68 24.71 16.04
C GLU A 614 12.16 24.39 16.26
N VAL A 615 12.46 23.49 17.19
CA VAL A 615 13.83 23.02 17.45
C VAL A 615 14.41 22.33 16.20
N LEU A 616 13.63 21.51 15.51
CA LEU A 616 14.02 20.87 14.25
C LEU A 616 14.35 21.89 13.15
N ASP A 617 13.52 22.91 13.00
CA ASP A 617 13.77 23.99 12.04
C ASP A 617 15.03 24.76 12.36
N ALA A 618 15.31 25.03 13.63
CA ALA A 618 16.53 25.68 14.07
C ALA A 618 17.79 24.82 13.86
N ILE A 619 17.72 23.52 14.19
CA ILE A 619 18.81 22.56 13.93
C ILE A 619 19.08 22.45 12.41
N LYS A 620 18.03 22.39 11.61
CA LYS A 620 18.15 22.40 10.15
C LYS A 620 18.90 23.63 9.65
N ALA A 621 18.48 24.82 10.09
CA ALA A 621 19.09 26.07 9.67
C ALA A 621 20.56 26.18 10.09
N GLN A 622 20.86 25.80 11.32
CA GLN A 622 22.25 25.74 11.82
C GLN A 622 23.08 24.73 11.04
N GLY A 623 22.55 23.53 10.84
CA GLY A 623 23.23 22.44 10.11
C GLY A 623 23.65 22.88 8.71
N TYR A 624 22.76 23.48 7.95
CA TYR A 624 23.08 23.99 6.60
C TYR A 624 24.09 25.15 6.64
N LYS A 625 23.92 26.11 7.55
CA LYS A 625 24.81 27.25 7.69
C LYS A 625 26.25 26.80 7.98
N TYR A 626 26.41 25.92 8.97
CA TYR A 626 27.75 25.50 9.40
C TYR A 626 28.35 24.40 8.54
N SER A 627 27.56 23.62 7.83
CA SER A 627 28.05 22.75 6.75
C SER A 627 28.64 23.57 5.62
N THR A 628 28.00 24.69 5.24
CA THR A 628 28.54 25.61 4.24
C THR A 628 29.82 26.27 4.72
N ILE A 629 29.87 26.74 5.97
CA ILE A 629 31.05 27.41 6.56
C ILE A 629 32.24 26.44 6.68
N SER A 630 31.95 25.15 7.00
CA SER A 630 33.01 24.15 7.17
C SER A 630 33.81 23.90 5.92
N GLY A 631 33.22 24.10 4.74
CA GLY A 631 33.88 23.87 3.46
C GLY A 631 34.39 22.42 3.29
N ILE A 632 33.80 21.44 3.98
CA ILE A 632 34.20 20.01 3.88
C ILE A 632 33.95 19.54 2.45
N THR A 633 35.00 19.02 1.83
CA THR A 633 34.97 18.49 0.47
C THR A 633 35.79 17.21 0.37
N VAL A 634 35.70 16.48 -0.74
CA VAL A 634 36.37 15.21 -0.96
C VAL A 634 37.41 15.33 -2.05
N ALA A 635 38.64 14.90 -1.74
CA ALA A 635 39.70 14.73 -2.73
C ALA A 635 40.09 13.24 -2.84
N VAL A 636 40.66 12.84 -3.97
CA VAL A 636 41.15 11.46 -4.17
C VAL A 636 42.26 11.13 -3.15
N SER A 637 43.06 12.12 -2.75
CA SER A 637 44.12 11.98 -1.73
C SER A 637 43.58 11.64 -0.34
N ASP A 638 42.31 12.01 -0.02
CA ASP A 638 41.70 11.77 1.30
C ASP A 638 41.48 10.28 1.56
N ALA A 639 41.29 9.48 0.52
CA ALA A 639 41.20 8.02 0.61
C ALA A 639 42.60 7.40 0.84
N THR A 640 43.20 7.59 2.01
CA THR A 640 44.53 7.04 2.35
C THR A 640 44.51 5.52 2.43
N ILE A 641 45.47 4.88 1.75
CA ILE A 641 45.62 3.43 1.75
C ILE A 641 46.43 3.04 2.98
N PRO A 642 46.00 2.10 3.82
CA PRO A 642 46.78 1.66 4.97
C PRO A 642 48.06 1.00 4.54
N PRO A 643 49.24 1.35 5.12
CA PRO A 643 50.52 0.76 4.74
C PRO A 643 50.60 -0.73 5.05
N GLU A 644 49.84 -1.21 6.03
CA GLU A 644 49.80 -2.60 6.46
C GLU A 644 49.08 -3.52 5.46
N LYS A 645 48.36 -2.97 4.51
CA LYS A 645 47.53 -3.73 3.53
C LYS A 645 48.36 -4.76 2.77
N ALA A 646 49.55 -4.37 2.30
CA ALA A 646 50.41 -5.24 1.49
C ALA A 646 50.83 -6.50 2.28
N GLN A 647 51.16 -6.34 3.55
CA GLN A 647 51.53 -7.43 4.42
C GLN A 647 50.37 -8.36 4.74
N LEU A 648 49.21 -7.80 5.09
CA LEU A 648 48.00 -8.58 5.36
C LEU A 648 47.53 -9.39 4.15
N LEU A 649 47.71 -8.88 2.94
CA LEU A 649 47.42 -9.63 1.71
C LEU A 649 48.41 -10.77 1.48
N ALA A 650 49.73 -10.54 1.70
CA ALA A 650 50.74 -11.57 1.57
C ALA A 650 50.55 -12.71 2.59
N ASP A 651 50.23 -12.38 3.84
CA ASP A 651 49.91 -13.36 4.87
C ASP A 651 48.70 -14.22 4.50
N ALA A 652 47.64 -13.60 3.97
CA ALA A 652 46.44 -14.32 3.50
C ALA A 652 46.74 -15.23 2.30
N GLU A 653 47.59 -14.81 1.39
CA GLU A 653 48.02 -15.66 0.26
C GLU A 653 48.76 -16.89 0.74
N THR A 654 49.68 -16.77 1.72
CA THR A 654 50.40 -17.91 2.32
C THR A 654 49.45 -18.89 3.02
N GLU A 655 48.44 -18.39 3.76
CA GLU A 655 47.39 -19.23 4.35
C GLU A 655 46.61 -20.01 3.30
N ILE A 656 46.25 -19.37 2.20
CA ILE A 656 45.49 -20.01 1.12
C ILE A 656 46.33 -21.04 0.37
N ASP A 657 47.59 -20.77 0.16
CA ASP A 657 48.49 -21.76 -0.44
C ASP A 657 48.64 -22.99 0.48
N ALA A 658 48.70 -22.81 1.80
CA ALA A 658 48.67 -23.92 2.76
C ALA A 658 47.36 -24.73 2.66
N ILE A 659 46.20 -24.06 2.58
CA ILE A 659 44.88 -24.72 2.39
C ILE A 659 44.84 -25.52 1.07
N ARG A 660 45.47 -25.02 0.00
CA ARG A 660 45.60 -25.73 -1.28
C ARG A 660 46.48 -26.95 -1.17
N GLU A 661 47.57 -26.87 -0.40
CA GLU A 661 48.47 -28.01 -0.14
C GLU A 661 47.71 -29.09 0.67
N GLU A 662 46.98 -28.73 1.74
CA GLU A 662 46.15 -29.66 2.50
C GLU A 662 45.14 -30.38 1.59
N TYR A 663 44.50 -29.63 0.68
CA TYR A 663 43.58 -30.20 -0.29
C TYR A 663 44.28 -31.17 -1.26
N ASN A 664 45.46 -30.79 -1.78
CA ASN A 664 46.23 -31.62 -2.69
C ASN A 664 46.73 -32.90 -2.02
N MET A 665 47.01 -32.87 -0.70
CA MET A 665 47.37 -34.03 0.10
C MET A 665 46.19 -34.96 0.37
N GLY A 666 44.94 -34.48 0.17
CA GLY A 666 43.71 -35.24 0.36
C GLY A 666 43.10 -35.11 1.75
N ASP A 667 43.60 -34.22 2.59
CA ASP A 667 43.11 -33.98 3.96
C ASP A 667 41.81 -33.18 4.02
N LEU A 668 41.50 -32.44 2.95
CA LEU A 668 40.33 -31.61 2.83
C LEU A 668 39.44 -32.05 1.65
N SER A 669 38.14 -31.96 1.84
CA SER A 669 37.16 -32.03 0.74
C SER A 669 37.13 -30.72 -0.06
N GLU A 670 36.62 -30.76 -1.31
CA GLU A 670 36.46 -29.58 -2.16
C GLU A 670 35.56 -28.50 -1.49
N GLN A 671 34.56 -28.93 -0.76
CA GLN A 671 33.64 -28.02 -0.06
C GLN A 671 34.30 -27.33 1.14
N GLU A 672 35.09 -28.06 1.90
CA GLU A 672 35.85 -27.51 3.03
C GLU A 672 36.93 -26.55 2.57
N ARG A 673 37.70 -26.91 1.51
CA ARG A 673 38.66 -26.02 0.88
C ARG A 673 38.02 -24.71 0.46
N TYR A 674 36.88 -24.77 -0.23
CA TYR A 674 36.12 -23.60 -0.67
C TYR A 674 35.69 -22.73 0.52
N GLN A 675 35.16 -23.34 1.57
CA GLN A 675 34.68 -22.62 2.75
C GLN A 675 35.83 -21.95 3.50
N LYS A 676 36.92 -22.68 3.79
CA LYS A 676 38.10 -22.13 4.44
C LYS A 676 38.69 -20.96 3.63
N THR A 677 38.78 -21.08 2.30
CA THR A 677 39.29 -20.00 1.44
C THR A 677 38.45 -18.73 1.56
N ILE A 678 37.13 -18.85 1.57
CA ILE A 678 36.21 -17.69 1.73
C ILE A 678 36.35 -17.08 3.12
N GLU A 679 36.41 -17.89 4.17
CA GLU A 679 36.58 -17.44 5.55
C GLU A 679 37.88 -16.67 5.75
N THR A 680 38.98 -17.16 5.17
CA THR A 680 40.30 -16.48 5.21
C THR A 680 40.23 -15.11 4.54
N TRP A 681 39.61 -15.01 3.35
CA TRP A 681 39.44 -13.73 2.66
C TRP A 681 38.50 -12.78 3.39
N GLU A 682 37.43 -13.25 4.01
CA GLU A 682 36.56 -12.42 4.84
C GLU A 682 37.26 -11.89 6.08
N ALA A 683 38.03 -12.74 6.75
CA ALA A 683 38.84 -12.34 7.90
C ALA A 683 39.89 -11.29 7.50
N THR A 684 40.55 -11.48 6.35
CA THR A 684 41.54 -10.53 5.82
C THR A 684 40.88 -9.20 5.48
N THR A 685 39.71 -9.20 4.83
CA THR A 685 38.95 -7.98 4.52
C THR A 685 38.60 -7.21 5.79
N LYS A 686 38.20 -7.90 6.87
CA LYS A 686 37.96 -7.28 8.17
C LYS A 686 39.22 -6.70 8.80
N LYS A 687 40.35 -7.42 8.76
CA LYS A 687 41.63 -6.94 9.27
C LYS A 687 42.09 -5.68 8.53
N VAL A 688 42.01 -5.66 7.20
CA VAL A 688 42.32 -4.48 6.37
C VAL A 688 41.36 -3.30 6.71
N GLY A 689 40.10 -3.59 6.99
CA GLY A 689 39.12 -2.57 7.42
C GLY A 689 39.48 -1.92 8.77
N VAL A 690 39.93 -2.72 9.73
CA VAL A 690 40.39 -2.23 11.05
C VAL A 690 41.67 -1.41 10.89
N ALA A 691 42.62 -1.88 10.11
CA ALA A 691 43.85 -1.16 9.81
C ALA A 691 43.60 0.17 9.12
N LEU A 692 42.64 0.20 8.18
CA LEU A 692 42.22 1.43 7.52
C LEU A 692 41.63 2.43 8.52
N GLN A 693 40.73 1.98 9.36
CA GLN A 693 40.09 2.85 10.36
C GLN A 693 41.12 3.42 11.37
N ALA A 694 42.13 2.64 11.74
CA ALA A 694 43.20 3.11 12.60
C ALA A 694 44.17 4.10 11.91
N SER A 695 44.33 3.98 10.59
CA SER A 695 45.26 4.84 9.82
C SER A 695 44.63 6.17 9.37
N LEU A 696 43.29 6.28 9.38
CA LEU A 696 42.59 7.50 8.98
C LEU A 696 42.64 8.56 10.10
N ASP A 697 42.93 9.81 9.72
CA ASP A 697 42.85 10.94 10.64
C ASP A 697 41.38 11.23 10.99
N ARG A 698 41.09 11.56 12.26
CA ARG A 698 39.78 11.95 12.72
C ARG A 698 39.20 13.16 11.97
N TYR A 699 40.07 14.04 11.46
CA TYR A 699 39.69 15.24 10.73
C TYR A 699 39.66 15.03 9.19
N ASN A 700 39.85 13.82 8.73
CA ASN A 700 39.72 13.50 7.31
C ASN A 700 38.29 13.69 6.85
N PRO A 701 38.01 14.43 5.74
CA PRO A 701 36.67 14.72 5.28
C PRO A 701 35.80 13.48 5.05
N ILE A 702 36.33 12.44 4.45
CA ILE A 702 35.63 11.20 4.19
C ILE A 702 35.31 10.47 5.50
N TYR A 703 36.26 10.46 6.45
CA TYR A 703 36.03 9.87 7.77
C TYR A 703 34.95 10.61 8.54
N MET A 704 34.98 11.96 8.54
CA MET A 704 33.94 12.77 9.19
C MET A 704 32.57 12.54 8.61
N MET A 705 32.42 12.37 7.30
CA MET A 705 31.14 12.05 6.66
C MET A 705 30.59 10.68 7.08
N ALA A 706 31.47 9.70 7.20
CA ALA A 706 31.07 8.35 7.62
C ALA A 706 30.81 8.24 9.12
N ASP A 707 31.67 8.83 9.96
CA ASP A 707 31.56 8.79 11.42
C ASP A 707 30.32 9.57 11.92
N SER A 708 30.05 10.75 11.34
CA SER A 708 28.85 11.51 11.66
C SER A 708 27.54 10.81 11.28
N GLY A 709 27.60 9.82 10.37
CA GLY A 709 26.41 9.19 9.79
C GLY A 709 25.69 10.06 8.75
N ALA A 710 26.33 11.12 8.28
CA ALA A 710 25.78 12.00 7.24
C ALA A 710 25.67 11.27 5.90
N ARG A 711 26.75 10.62 5.48
CA ARG A 711 26.82 9.85 4.23
C ARG A 711 27.91 8.80 4.29
N GLY A 712 27.60 7.63 3.72
CA GLY A 712 28.56 6.52 3.67
C GLY A 712 28.61 5.70 4.95
N SER A 713 29.43 4.67 4.92
CA SER A 713 29.71 3.76 6.03
C SER A 713 31.17 3.33 5.99
N ILE A 714 31.66 2.73 7.07
CA ILE A 714 33.01 2.15 7.12
C ILE A 714 33.20 1.10 6.02
N SER A 715 32.16 0.36 5.66
CA SER A 715 32.19 -0.59 4.52
C SER A 715 32.44 0.12 3.19
N ASN A 716 31.87 1.29 2.97
CA ASN A 716 32.13 2.09 1.76
C ASN A 716 33.58 2.61 1.74
N LEU A 717 34.09 3.03 2.90
CA LEU A 717 35.49 3.42 3.04
C LEU A 717 36.45 2.27 2.70
N ASN A 718 36.12 1.06 3.14
CA ASN A 718 36.90 -0.14 2.79
C ASN A 718 36.95 -0.40 1.29
N GLN A 719 35.86 -0.17 0.58
CA GLN A 719 35.82 -0.28 -0.88
C GLN A 719 36.61 0.83 -1.58
N LEU A 720 36.71 2.02 -1.00
CA LEU A 720 37.43 3.15 -1.56
C LEU A 720 38.94 3.06 -1.34
N ALA A 721 39.41 2.68 -0.15
CA ALA A 721 40.79 2.77 0.26
C ALA A 721 41.36 1.48 0.86
N GLY A 722 40.53 0.51 1.21
CA GLY A 722 41.00 -0.78 1.77
C GLY A 722 41.00 -1.89 0.72
N MET A 723 40.15 -2.89 0.91
CA MET A 723 39.95 -4.03 0.03
C MET A 723 38.48 -4.20 -0.27
N ARG A 724 38.12 -4.40 -1.53
CA ARG A 724 36.71 -4.63 -1.90
C ARG A 724 36.15 -5.98 -1.39
N GLY A 725 37.02 -7.03 -1.41
CA GLY A 725 36.70 -8.33 -0.85
C GLY A 725 35.94 -9.28 -1.77
N ASN A 726 35.22 -10.21 -1.17
CA ASN A 726 34.51 -11.26 -1.88
C ASN A 726 33.29 -10.74 -2.64
N ILE A 727 33.03 -11.29 -3.83
CA ILE A 727 31.89 -10.96 -4.69
C ILE A 727 31.07 -12.22 -4.96
N ALA A 728 29.75 -12.07 -4.95
CA ALA A 728 28.85 -13.15 -5.30
C ALA A 728 28.65 -13.27 -6.82
N ASN A 729 28.59 -14.51 -7.32
CA ASN A 729 28.24 -14.82 -8.69
C ASN A 729 26.71 -14.56 -8.93
N THR A 730 26.29 -14.65 -10.18
CA THR A 730 24.88 -14.52 -10.59
C THR A 730 23.94 -15.55 -9.93
N SER A 731 24.47 -16.74 -9.56
CA SER A 731 23.74 -17.75 -8.78
C SER A 731 23.64 -17.47 -7.26
N GLY A 732 24.38 -16.46 -6.75
CA GLY A 732 24.46 -16.15 -5.33
C GLY A 732 25.62 -16.82 -4.59
N LYS A 733 26.39 -17.72 -5.25
CA LYS A 733 27.58 -18.34 -4.68
C LYS A 733 28.75 -17.35 -4.71
N THR A 734 29.47 -17.22 -3.60
CA THR A 734 30.69 -16.39 -3.51
C THR A 734 31.78 -16.89 -4.44
N ILE A 735 32.47 -16.01 -5.14
CA ILE A 735 33.62 -16.36 -6.00
C ILE A 735 34.83 -16.50 -5.12
N GLU A 736 35.64 -17.56 -5.35
CA GLU A 736 36.85 -17.87 -4.55
C GLU A 736 37.93 -16.80 -4.64
N ILE A 737 38.02 -16.12 -5.78
CA ILE A 737 38.99 -15.06 -6.02
C ILE A 737 38.37 -13.73 -5.63
N PRO A 738 38.83 -13.08 -4.53
CA PRO A 738 38.33 -11.78 -4.11
C PRO A 738 38.93 -10.67 -4.98
N ILE A 739 38.31 -9.50 -4.90
CA ILE A 739 38.92 -8.26 -5.42
C ILE A 739 39.88 -7.71 -4.33
N LYS A 740 41.20 -7.82 -4.56
CA LYS A 740 42.21 -7.37 -3.63
C LYS A 740 42.45 -5.86 -3.68
N THR A 741 42.15 -5.24 -4.81
CA THR A 741 42.32 -3.81 -5.05
C THR A 741 41.14 -3.00 -4.48
N ASN A 742 41.28 -1.69 -4.41
CA ASN A 742 40.28 -0.74 -4.07
C ASN A 742 40.00 0.22 -5.24
N TYR A 743 39.00 1.08 -5.10
CA TYR A 743 38.67 2.04 -6.15
C TYR A 743 39.71 3.11 -6.38
N ARG A 744 40.52 3.47 -5.35
CA ARG A 744 41.60 4.45 -5.49
C ARG A 744 42.75 3.90 -6.34
N GLU A 745 43.13 2.65 -6.14
CA GLU A 745 44.17 1.97 -6.91
C GLU A 745 43.73 1.63 -8.34
N GLY A 746 42.40 1.50 -8.53
CA GLY A 746 41.79 1.02 -9.76
C GLY A 746 41.67 -0.50 -9.80
N LEU A 747 40.67 -0.98 -10.53
CA LEU A 747 40.39 -2.40 -10.71
C LEU A 747 41.05 -2.91 -12.00
N SER A 748 41.51 -4.17 -12.00
CA SER A 748 41.88 -4.86 -13.23
C SER A 748 40.64 -5.13 -14.09
N ILE A 749 40.82 -5.42 -15.38
CA ILE A 749 39.73 -5.71 -16.32
C ILE A 749 38.88 -6.88 -15.82
N LEU A 750 39.50 -7.93 -15.30
CA LEU A 750 38.79 -9.10 -14.76
C LEU A 750 38.01 -8.75 -13.49
N GLU A 751 38.62 -8.02 -12.57
CA GLU A 751 37.97 -7.58 -11.33
C GLU A 751 36.75 -6.64 -11.62
N TYR A 752 36.92 -5.74 -12.58
CA TYR A 752 35.84 -4.86 -13.03
C TYR A 752 34.66 -5.66 -13.63
N PHE A 753 34.96 -6.65 -14.49
CA PHE A 753 33.96 -7.50 -15.09
C PHE A 753 33.21 -8.32 -14.05
N LEU A 754 33.86 -8.91 -13.08
CA LEU A 754 33.25 -9.66 -11.97
C LEU A 754 32.34 -8.74 -11.15
N SER A 755 32.83 -7.56 -10.83
CA SER A 755 32.09 -6.54 -10.10
C SER A 755 30.81 -6.10 -10.82
N SER A 756 30.87 -5.90 -12.13
CA SER A 756 29.71 -5.47 -12.94
C SER A 756 28.59 -6.50 -12.98
N ARG A 757 28.91 -7.79 -12.95
CA ARG A 757 27.95 -8.89 -12.89
C ARG A 757 27.16 -8.87 -11.58
N GLY A 758 27.83 -8.67 -10.45
CA GLY A 758 27.20 -8.54 -9.13
C GLY A 758 26.27 -7.33 -9.06
N ALA A 759 26.70 -6.18 -9.57
CA ALA A 759 25.88 -4.97 -9.62
C ALA A 759 24.61 -5.17 -10.47
N ARG A 760 24.73 -5.80 -11.65
CA ARG A 760 23.57 -6.10 -12.51
C ARG A 760 22.58 -7.03 -11.82
N LYS A 761 23.06 -8.06 -11.11
CA LYS A 761 22.21 -8.94 -10.32
C LYS A 761 21.44 -8.16 -9.26
N GLY A 762 22.11 -7.29 -8.51
CA GLY A 762 21.47 -6.44 -7.50
C GLY A 762 20.36 -5.58 -8.09
N LEU A 763 20.57 -4.92 -9.23
CA LEU A 763 19.57 -4.12 -9.92
C LEU A 763 18.35 -4.96 -10.37
N THR A 764 18.60 -6.17 -10.90
CA THR A 764 17.54 -7.08 -11.36
C THR A 764 16.73 -7.61 -10.17
N ASP A 765 17.39 -8.04 -9.10
CA ASP A 765 16.73 -8.56 -7.89
C ASP A 765 15.88 -7.47 -7.24
N THR A 766 16.35 -6.23 -7.19
CA THR A 766 15.58 -5.09 -6.69
C THR A 766 14.28 -4.91 -7.47
N ALA A 767 14.35 -4.91 -8.81
CA ALA A 767 13.19 -4.72 -9.67
C ALA A 767 12.14 -5.84 -9.51
N LEU A 768 12.57 -7.09 -9.32
CA LEU A 768 11.67 -8.23 -9.15
C LEU A 768 11.07 -8.31 -7.74
N ARG A 769 11.88 -8.13 -6.72
CA ARG A 769 11.45 -8.28 -5.31
C ARG A 769 10.51 -7.17 -4.83
N THR A 770 10.55 -5.98 -5.43
CA THR A 770 9.60 -4.91 -5.12
C THR A 770 8.15 -5.33 -5.37
N ALA A 771 7.90 -6.09 -6.45
CA ALA A 771 6.57 -6.63 -6.74
C ALA A 771 6.11 -7.64 -5.69
N ASP A 772 6.99 -8.53 -5.23
CA ASP A 772 6.67 -9.53 -4.21
C ASP A 772 6.37 -8.89 -2.87
N SER A 773 7.15 -7.90 -2.45
CA SER A 773 6.92 -7.12 -1.23
C SER A 773 5.60 -6.36 -1.29
N GLY A 774 5.29 -5.72 -2.43
CA GLY A 774 4.02 -5.03 -2.63
C GLY A 774 2.82 -5.98 -2.57
N TYR A 775 2.93 -7.16 -3.15
CA TYR A 775 1.90 -8.19 -3.08
C TYR A 775 1.71 -8.75 -1.66
N LEU A 776 2.80 -8.96 -0.90
CA LEU A 776 2.74 -9.35 0.51
C LEU A 776 1.99 -8.30 1.33
N THR A 777 2.35 -7.02 1.19
CA THR A 777 1.71 -5.91 1.90
C THR A 777 0.21 -5.88 1.62
N ARG A 778 -0.20 -6.02 0.35
CA ARG A 778 -1.61 -6.06 -0.02
C ARG A 778 -2.36 -7.19 0.67
N ARG A 779 -1.81 -8.40 0.67
CA ARG A 779 -2.45 -9.55 1.34
C ARG A 779 -2.57 -9.35 2.85
N LEU A 780 -1.55 -8.76 3.48
CA LEU A 780 -1.59 -8.43 4.90
C LEU A 780 -2.68 -7.39 5.21
N VAL A 781 -2.80 -6.34 4.40
CA VAL A 781 -3.86 -5.34 4.55
C VAL A 781 -5.24 -5.97 4.37
N ASP A 782 -5.43 -6.80 3.34
CA ASP A 782 -6.72 -7.45 3.07
C ASP A 782 -7.18 -8.35 4.23
N VAL A 783 -6.26 -9.04 4.90
CA VAL A 783 -6.57 -9.90 6.06
C VAL A 783 -6.79 -9.10 7.33
N SER A 784 -6.01 -8.03 7.54
CA SER A 784 -6.00 -7.30 8.82
C SER A 784 -6.92 -6.08 8.85
N GLN A 785 -7.59 -5.72 7.75
CA GLN A 785 -8.43 -4.50 7.67
C GLN A 785 -9.58 -4.46 8.67
N GLU A 786 -10.06 -5.62 9.11
CA GLU A 786 -11.15 -5.73 10.09
C GLU A 786 -10.68 -5.62 11.54
N VAL A 787 -9.36 -5.62 11.77
CA VAL A 787 -8.80 -5.45 13.12
C VAL A 787 -8.78 -3.96 13.47
N ILE A 788 -9.82 -3.55 14.17
CA ILE A 788 -10.08 -2.17 14.60
C ILE A 788 -10.26 -2.15 16.11
N ILE A 789 -9.95 -1.04 16.77
CA ILE A 789 -10.27 -0.84 18.18
C ILE A 789 -11.78 -0.58 18.31
N LEU A 790 -12.51 -1.49 18.95
CA LEU A 790 -13.98 -1.42 19.02
C LEU A 790 -14.50 -1.07 20.42
N GLU A 791 -13.78 -1.44 21.46
CA GLU A 791 -14.21 -1.28 22.87
C GLU A 791 -13.05 -0.84 23.77
N ASP A 792 -13.38 -0.23 24.90
CA ASP A 792 -12.37 0.27 25.83
C ASP A 792 -11.70 -0.89 26.59
N ASP A 793 -12.46 -1.86 27.08
CA ASP A 793 -11.94 -2.99 27.87
C ASP A 793 -12.74 -4.27 27.61
N CYS A 794 -12.07 -5.33 27.23
CA CYS A 794 -12.67 -6.66 27.03
C CYS A 794 -12.73 -7.51 28.31
N GLY A 795 -12.25 -7.01 29.46
CA GLY A 795 -12.25 -7.73 30.74
C GLY A 795 -11.35 -8.96 30.78
N ALA A 796 -10.33 -9.06 29.91
CA ALA A 796 -9.40 -10.19 29.92
C ALA A 796 -8.58 -10.24 31.22
N THR A 797 -8.56 -11.41 31.85
CA THR A 797 -7.80 -11.73 33.07
C THR A 797 -6.48 -12.43 32.77
N ASP A 798 -6.31 -12.92 31.54
CA ASP A 798 -5.09 -13.58 31.08
C ASP A 798 -4.19 -12.56 30.38
N GLY A 799 -2.87 -12.73 30.54
CA GLY A 799 -1.88 -11.84 29.95
C GLY A 799 -0.69 -12.59 29.36
N LEU A 800 0.12 -11.85 28.64
CA LEU A 800 1.39 -12.33 28.11
C LEU A 800 2.50 -12.06 29.14
N GLU A 801 3.26 -13.08 29.48
CA GLU A 801 4.46 -12.93 30.32
C GLU A 801 5.59 -12.34 29.50
N VAL A 802 6.16 -11.25 29.96
CA VAL A 802 7.21 -10.48 29.29
C VAL A 802 8.49 -10.50 30.13
N TYR A 803 9.63 -10.68 29.44
CA TYR A 803 10.99 -10.73 29.99
C TYR A 803 12.00 -10.15 29.00
N ASP A 804 13.23 -9.97 29.38
CA ASP A 804 14.31 -9.55 28.47
C ASP A 804 14.54 -10.58 27.38
N VAL A 805 14.55 -10.14 26.12
CA VAL A 805 14.89 -11.01 24.99
C VAL A 805 16.40 -10.99 24.80
N VAL A 806 17.04 -12.11 25.07
CA VAL A 806 18.49 -12.27 24.99
C VAL A 806 18.86 -13.23 23.88
N ALA A 807 19.87 -12.89 23.07
CA ALA A 807 20.48 -13.76 22.08
C ALA A 807 21.83 -14.27 22.56
N ASP A 808 22.14 -15.54 22.28
CA ASP A 808 23.43 -16.20 22.56
C ASP A 808 24.03 -15.94 23.95
N GLY A 809 23.17 -15.92 24.97
CA GLY A 809 23.55 -15.91 26.40
C GLY A 809 24.02 -14.60 27.01
N SER A 810 24.30 -13.53 26.24
CA SER A 810 24.81 -12.28 26.83
C SER A 810 24.31 -10.99 26.17
N ARG A 811 23.83 -11.02 24.94
CA ARG A 811 23.40 -9.81 24.24
C ARG A 811 21.88 -9.62 24.38
N VAL A 812 21.44 -8.60 25.13
CA VAL A 812 20.03 -8.20 25.18
C VAL A 812 19.63 -7.60 23.82
N ILE A 813 18.68 -8.23 23.14
CA ILE A 813 18.09 -7.72 21.89
C ILE A 813 17.07 -6.66 22.21
N GLU A 814 16.15 -6.95 23.16
CA GLU A 814 15.10 -6.05 23.59
C GLU A 814 14.94 -6.14 25.10
N SER A 815 15.03 -4.99 25.79
CA SER A 815 14.93 -4.93 27.25
C SER A 815 13.48 -5.01 27.71
N LEU A 816 13.27 -5.54 28.92
CA LEU A 816 11.97 -5.58 29.58
C LEU A 816 11.38 -4.17 29.69
N ALA A 817 12.19 -3.17 30.03
CA ALA A 817 11.73 -1.78 30.13
C ALA A 817 11.07 -1.29 28.83
N ASN A 818 11.70 -1.49 27.68
CA ASN A 818 11.14 -1.09 26.38
C ASN A 818 9.83 -1.82 26.05
N ARG A 819 9.72 -3.08 26.47
CA ARG A 819 8.50 -3.89 26.24
C ARG A 819 7.33 -3.51 27.13
N LEU A 820 7.58 -2.85 28.25
CA LEU A 820 6.56 -2.41 29.20
C LEU A 820 5.95 -1.07 28.84
N VAL A 821 6.73 -0.15 28.27
CA VAL A 821 6.26 1.20 27.91
C VAL A 821 5.06 1.13 26.97
N GLY A 822 4.01 1.89 27.29
CA GLY A 822 2.77 1.97 26.51
C GLY A 822 1.82 0.77 26.66
N ARG A 823 2.09 -0.14 27.62
CA ARG A 823 1.23 -1.31 27.90
C ARG A 823 0.47 -1.15 29.21
N TYR A 824 -0.56 -1.98 29.37
CA TYR A 824 -1.32 -2.11 30.60
C TYR A 824 -0.97 -3.42 31.29
N LEU A 825 -0.90 -3.39 32.63
CA LEU A 825 -0.72 -4.59 33.43
C LEU A 825 -2.03 -5.40 33.51
N VAL A 826 -1.90 -6.70 33.76
CA VAL A 826 -3.05 -7.58 34.06
C VAL A 826 -3.50 -7.38 35.49
N GLU A 827 -2.53 -7.26 36.42
CA GLU A 827 -2.72 -7.09 37.86
C GLU A 827 -1.93 -5.88 38.36
N ASP A 828 -2.37 -5.28 39.50
CA ASP A 828 -1.66 -4.17 40.09
C ASP A 828 -0.26 -4.60 40.54
N TYR A 829 0.76 -3.85 40.19
CA TYR A 829 2.12 -4.06 40.68
C TYR A 829 2.26 -3.48 42.11
N LYS A 830 2.56 -4.35 43.08
CA LYS A 830 2.60 -4.01 44.49
C LYS A 830 4.01 -4.17 45.04
N ASP A 831 4.31 -3.37 46.06
CA ASP A 831 5.52 -3.49 46.85
C ASP A 831 5.42 -4.68 47.83
N GLU A 832 6.51 -5.07 48.45
CA GLU A 832 6.56 -6.10 49.49
C GLU A 832 5.62 -5.84 50.68
N GLN A 833 5.25 -4.57 50.90
CA GLN A 833 4.29 -4.11 51.91
C GLN A 833 2.82 -4.10 51.43
N GLY A 834 2.54 -4.53 50.17
CA GLY A 834 1.20 -4.56 49.61
C GLY A 834 0.69 -3.21 49.08
N LYS A 835 1.51 -2.16 49.03
CA LYS A 835 1.15 -0.87 48.45
C LYS A 835 1.21 -0.95 46.95
N VAL A 836 0.15 -0.50 46.25
CA VAL A 836 0.10 -0.43 44.79
C VAL A 836 1.06 0.65 44.32
N LEU A 837 2.03 0.28 43.49
CA LEU A 837 3.01 1.17 42.87
C LEU A 837 2.58 1.57 41.47
N VAL A 838 2.11 0.60 40.69
CA VAL A 838 1.57 0.83 39.34
C VAL A 838 0.22 0.11 39.26
N SER A 839 -0.84 0.86 38.94
CA SER A 839 -2.18 0.30 38.77
C SER A 839 -2.35 -0.40 37.43
N LYS A 840 -3.14 -1.46 37.38
CA LYS A 840 -3.55 -2.14 36.14
C LYS A 840 -4.31 -1.25 35.14
N ASP A 841 -4.95 -0.18 35.66
CA ASP A 841 -5.71 0.75 34.81
C ASP A 841 -4.86 1.92 34.29
N HIS A 842 -3.59 1.98 34.69
CA HIS A 842 -2.63 2.98 34.25
C HIS A 842 -1.78 2.45 33.07
N MET A 843 -1.66 3.25 32.02
CA MET A 843 -0.75 2.94 30.92
C MET A 843 0.69 3.26 31.34
N MET A 844 1.56 2.26 31.33
CA MET A 844 2.94 2.42 31.82
C MET A 844 3.73 3.41 30.96
N ASN A 845 4.40 4.33 31.61
CA ASN A 845 5.35 5.26 31.01
C ASN A 845 6.82 4.80 31.27
N ASP A 846 7.79 5.57 30.76
CA ASP A 846 9.23 5.25 30.93
C ASP A 846 9.64 5.19 32.41
N ALA A 847 9.09 6.06 33.30
CA ALA A 847 9.40 6.09 34.71
C ALA A 847 8.87 4.83 35.42
N ASP A 848 7.65 4.40 35.10
CA ASP A 848 7.05 3.18 35.65
C ASP A 848 7.84 1.94 35.25
N ALA A 849 8.27 1.87 33.99
CA ALA A 849 9.07 0.77 33.47
C ALA A 849 10.45 0.69 34.17
N GLN A 850 11.11 1.83 34.39
CA GLN A 850 12.36 1.90 35.14
C GLN A 850 12.18 1.52 36.60
N LEU A 851 11.08 1.93 37.22
CA LEU A 851 10.75 1.58 38.60
C LEU A 851 10.56 0.07 38.78
N ILE A 852 9.90 -0.58 37.82
CA ILE A 852 9.68 -2.04 37.83
C ILE A 852 11.00 -2.80 37.65
N THR A 853 11.78 -2.41 36.61
CA THR A 853 13.07 -3.08 36.29
C THR A 853 14.14 -2.79 37.33
N GLY A 854 14.19 -1.58 37.91
CA GLY A 854 15.13 -1.20 38.95
C GLY A 854 14.95 -1.98 40.28
N ARG A 855 13.80 -2.64 40.46
CA ARG A 855 13.52 -3.52 41.57
C ARG A 855 13.89 -4.99 41.35
N GLY A 856 14.50 -5.31 40.25
CA GLY A 856 14.94 -6.67 39.92
C GLY A 856 13.80 -7.60 39.46
N THR A 857 12.72 -7.07 38.91
CA THR A 857 11.63 -7.88 38.36
C THR A 857 12.01 -8.36 37.00
N ASP A 858 12.26 -9.67 36.83
CA ASP A 858 12.68 -10.26 35.55
C ASP A 858 11.50 -10.59 34.62
N ARG A 859 10.32 -10.84 35.18
CA ARG A 859 9.13 -11.25 34.43
C ARG A 859 7.88 -10.60 34.98
N ILE A 860 7.01 -10.14 34.13
CA ILE A 860 5.73 -9.52 34.46
C ILE A 860 4.67 -9.84 33.42
N LYS A 861 3.40 -9.93 33.85
CA LYS A 861 2.27 -10.17 32.93
C LYS A 861 1.64 -8.86 32.48
N ILE A 862 1.61 -8.66 31.18
CA ILE A 862 0.98 -7.50 30.54
C ILE A 862 -0.24 -7.93 29.71
N ARG A 863 -1.16 -7.00 29.50
CA ARG A 863 -2.26 -7.20 28.55
C ARG A 863 -1.72 -7.22 27.11
N SER A 864 -2.22 -8.15 26.32
CA SER A 864 -1.80 -8.35 24.92
C SER A 864 -2.99 -8.53 24.00
N VAL A 865 -2.81 -8.15 22.73
CA VAL A 865 -3.78 -8.41 21.67
C VAL A 865 -4.01 -9.91 21.44
N LEU A 866 -3.03 -10.76 21.78
CA LEU A 866 -3.12 -12.21 21.65
C LEU A 866 -4.13 -12.83 22.60
N ASN A 867 -4.36 -12.20 23.76
CA ASN A 867 -5.25 -12.68 24.82
C ASN A 867 -6.54 -11.83 24.90
N CYS A 868 -6.78 -10.98 23.91
CA CYS A 868 -7.97 -10.13 23.88
C CYS A 868 -9.23 -10.96 23.65
N ARG A 869 -10.29 -10.71 24.45
CA ARG A 869 -11.58 -11.41 24.38
C ARG A 869 -12.65 -10.67 23.56
N ALA A 870 -12.28 -9.58 22.90
CA ALA A 870 -13.17 -8.88 21.98
C ALA A 870 -13.64 -9.81 20.84
N ARG A 871 -14.91 -9.77 20.50
CA ARG A 871 -15.49 -10.65 19.45
C ARG A 871 -14.90 -10.36 18.07
N ASN A 872 -14.81 -9.08 17.72
CA ASN A 872 -14.22 -8.59 16.48
C ASN A 872 -13.24 -7.48 16.84
N GLY A 873 -12.09 -7.42 16.19
CA GLY A 873 -11.08 -6.42 16.49
C GLY A 873 -10.38 -6.62 17.83
N VAL A 874 -9.97 -5.54 18.47
CA VAL A 874 -9.18 -5.51 19.71
C VAL A 874 -9.70 -4.39 20.64
N CYS A 875 -9.58 -4.55 21.95
CA CYS A 875 -9.90 -3.49 22.90
C CYS A 875 -8.71 -2.54 23.14
N LYS A 876 -9.00 -1.32 23.59
CA LYS A 876 -8.03 -0.26 23.86
C LYS A 876 -6.94 -0.68 24.86
N LYS A 877 -7.30 -1.29 25.99
CA LYS A 877 -6.34 -1.71 27.03
C LYS A 877 -5.42 -2.85 26.58
N CYS A 878 -5.91 -3.80 25.76
CA CYS A 878 -5.06 -4.88 25.25
C CYS A 878 -4.08 -4.39 24.18
N TYR A 879 -4.44 -3.36 23.42
CA TYR A 879 -3.53 -2.76 22.46
C TYR A 879 -2.52 -1.82 23.12
N GLY A 880 -2.97 -0.93 24.00
CA GLY A 880 -2.12 0.02 24.73
C GLY A 880 -1.94 1.37 24.03
N ALA A 881 -0.71 1.86 23.96
CA ALA A 881 -0.39 3.15 23.34
C ALA A 881 -0.43 3.11 21.82
N SER A 882 -0.90 4.18 21.20
CA SER A 882 -0.64 4.49 19.80
C SER A 882 0.79 5.02 19.65
N LEU A 883 1.63 4.29 18.90
CA LEU A 883 3.05 4.64 18.74
C LEU A 883 3.25 5.96 17.96
N ALA A 884 2.23 6.41 17.25
CA ALA A 884 2.29 7.64 16.48
C ALA A 884 2.28 8.92 17.32
N ASN A 885 1.66 8.88 18.50
CA ASN A 885 1.53 10.04 19.40
C ASN A 885 1.87 9.74 20.86
N GLY A 886 2.19 8.48 21.21
CA GLY A 886 2.49 8.06 22.56
C GLY A 886 1.31 8.08 23.54
N GLN A 887 0.10 8.38 23.06
CA GLN A 887 -1.12 8.43 23.87
C GLN A 887 -1.88 7.10 23.80
N PRO A 888 -2.79 6.80 24.75
CA PRO A 888 -3.65 5.63 24.62
C PRO A 888 -4.43 5.64 23.31
N VAL A 889 -4.50 4.49 22.64
CA VAL A 889 -5.22 4.35 21.36
C VAL A 889 -6.69 4.74 21.52
N GLN A 890 -7.29 5.32 20.48
CA GLN A 890 -8.70 5.70 20.49
C GLN A 890 -9.56 4.61 19.85
N VAL A 891 -10.83 4.53 20.28
CA VAL A 891 -11.83 3.65 19.66
C VAL A 891 -12.06 4.08 18.21
N GLY A 892 -12.04 3.12 17.28
CA GLY A 892 -12.17 3.35 15.85
C GLY A 892 -10.85 3.38 15.08
N GLU A 893 -9.68 3.33 15.74
CA GLU A 893 -8.38 3.29 15.07
C GLU A 893 -8.15 1.94 14.37
N ALA A 894 -7.77 1.98 13.09
CA ALA A 894 -7.55 0.81 12.26
C ALA A 894 -6.13 0.24 12.46
N VAL A 895 -5.89 -0.36 13.61
CA VAL A 895 -4.57 -0.87 14.03
C VAL A 895 -4.04 -2.00 13.14
N GLY A 896 -4.93 -2.80 12.55
CA GLY A 896 -4.55 -3.89 11.64
C GLY A 896 -3.91 -3.36 10.36
N ILE A 897 -4.46 -2.31 9.77
CA ILE A 897 -3.88 -1.65 8.58
C ILE A 897 -2.53 -1.01 8.91
N ILE A 898 -2.42 -0.35 10.06
CA ILE A 898 -1.17 0.24 10.55
C ILE A 898 -0.09 -0.83 10.69
N ALA A 899 -0.42 -1.97 11.28
CA ALA A 899 0.52 -3.10 11.43
C ALA A 899 0.95 -3.67 10.08
N ALA A 900 0.02 -3.89 9.15
CA ALA A 900 0.31 -4.41 7.82
C ALA A 900 1.21 -3.47 7.02
N GLN A 901 0.96 -2.18 7.06
CA GLN A 901 1.80 -1.17 6.41
C GLN A 901 3.18 -1.06 7.06
N SER A 902 3.24 -1.17 8.39
CA SER A 902 4.51 -1.14 9.15
C SER A 902 5.42 -2.34 8.85
N ILE A 903 4.84 -3.49 8.48
CA ILE A 903 5.59 -4.68 8.02
C ILE A 903 6.00 -4.54 6.55
N GLY A 904 5.11 -4.01 5.71
CA GLY A 904 5.32 -3.93 4.27
C GLY A 904 6.29 -2.83 3.82
N GLU A 905 6.30 -1.69 4.50
CA GLU A 905 7.16 -0.55 4.15
C GLU A 905 8.66 -0.91 4.22
N PRO A 906 9.22 -1.41 5.34
CA PRO A 906 10.62 -1.76 5.39
C PRO A 906 10.96 -2.92 4.44
N GLY A 907 10.06 -3.87 4.21
CA GLY A 907 10.25 -4.93 3.22
C GLY A 907 10.50 -4.38 1.82
N THR A 908 9.72 -3.42 1.39
CA THR A 908 9.88 -2.76 0.10
C THR A 908 11.18 -1.93 0.04
N GLN A 909 11.51 -1.19 1.10
CA GLN A 909 12.76 -0.40 1.14
C GLN A 909 14.02 -1.28 1.17
N LEU A 910 14.01 -2.39 1.92
CA LEU A 910 15.13 -3.34 1.95
C LEU A 910 15.38 -3.97 0.57
N THR A 911 14.31 -4.31 -0.15
CA THR A 911 14.43 -4.84 -1.52
C THR A 911 14.95 -3.80 -2.52
N MET A 912 14.67 -2.52 -2.30
CA MET A 912 15.18 -1.42 -3.14
C MET A 912 16.65 -1.08 -2.87
N ARG A 913 17.18 -1.36 -1.67
CA ARG A 913 18.54 -0.99 -1.26
C ARG A 913 19.57 -2.10 -1.38
N THR A 914 19.17 -3.34 -1.63
CA THR A 914 20.09 -4.46 -1.86
C THR A 914 20.56 -4.49 -3.30
#